data_c7cf7f2b567d15d12ec3ebcd78ae0e8b
#
_entry.id   c7cf7f2b567d15d12ec3ebcd78ae0e8b
#
_cell.length_a   1.000
_cell.length_b   1.000
_cell.length_c   1.000
_cell.angle_alpha   90.00
_cell.angle_beta   90.00
_cell.angle_gamma   90.00
#
_symmetry.space_group_name_H-M   'P 1'
#
loop_
_entity.id
_entity.type
_entity.pdbx_description
1 polymer ?
#
loop_
_entity_poly.entity_id
_entity_poly.type
_entity_poly.pdbx_seq_one_letter_code
_entity_poly.pdbx_strand_id
1 'polypeptide(L)'
;MALPGAVVQLDSELLVAAVNEFYSTNDEQRRHEIDTVLCRFKTDYECVQTVGACMRMISQTNSSASVKYFGAVSLYDVIRIRSSECVANETLQLSLKTFLIDSLTSGAYAQTTSVMNKLSATLALFSLYCIPDLWASPVQDLTPILAATPEILLKVLSDMAAEFSHVQMPLTQRSTLKAKLHEFAENIIQVLSLVLRPGGDASTITQQAAVECVEQWLRLPGMDLDQWTNVLSDVLGAVVQDCTALASILDIIAENDEFQRHSQLIINICQYICVHVSGKIEEELREDATSEEIATLVAATCSVCEKSVATLVECATQAGDTQLIVRVSEVMRVLANMSGQYPQEEIVSDLPSVFFISLRTEVMQTLRSSVKVEKQFLVQMAQIYAQILDVAITKLTFPRVDTWNQWNLEEQEQFESYRKMRSEVSYDSYHFSASETLAFLNDKLEEALNAGDVNRSEACLFQWECVADYLVETDYPSILKCLEMTANRLSASSSSLSSPSATTVSTVSQSSPIDADTDRATLMRLLYALSHLVQEHEQSKQLECALIPVILSYVNTRIPCARRAIDTLQKFAEDRPESLDLIGDQISTICYEFFNSPTARESDRLAALKCIGYVLSRRTPADTMKIIGQILSQQNIDEPGIDGQTRHRRYAFQINTFSALFASLTPKNKGNDSSSTTTPSQPSQNSDEEPTIVQLLREAIPVFETLCAGDSQLDGNNTGSLIQEVCKAVRAALSSLPEHYLPLFFPFVVSLLNAALFVPESATAACALAKSAVL
;
A
#
# COMPACT_ATOMS: atom_id res chain seq x y z
N MET A 1 54.09 -22.76 19.80
CA MET A 1 53.99 -24.05 19.06
C MET A 1 53.39 -25.08 20.02
N ALA A 2 52.08 -25.23 20.04
CA ALA A 2 51.41 -26.32 20.78
C ALA A 2 51.32 -27.50 19.84
N LEU A 3 51.63 -28.68 20.32
CA LEU A 3 51.58 -29.94 19.61
C LEU A 3 50.14 -30.23 19.16
N PRO A 4 49.88 -30.66 17.92
CA PRO A 4 48.58 -31.07 17.50
C PRO A 4 48.27 -32.41 18.11
N GLY A 5 47.33 -32.49 19.06
CA GLY A 5 46.81 -33.74 19.61
C GLY A 5 46.55 -33.80 21.12
N ALA A 6 46.74 -32.69 21.87
CA ALA A 6 46.26 -32.65 23.24
C ALA A 6 44.76 -32.37 23.26
N VAL A 7 43.95 -33.36 23.56
CA VAL A 7 42.49 -33.17 23.88
C VAL A 7 42.46 -32.27 25.12
N VAL A 8 42.08 -31.02 24.94
CA VAL A 8 41.89 -30.09 26.05
C VAL A 8 40.70 -30.57 26.85
N GLN A 9 41.00 -31.09 28.07
CA GLN A 9 39.97 -31.60 28.95
C GLN A 9 39.12 -30.42 29.47
N LEU A 10 37.81 -30.44 29.26
CA LEU A 10 36.90 -29.40 29.67
C LEU A 10 36.76 -29.39 31.21
N ASP A 11 37.16 -28.30 31.85
CA ASP A 11 36.97 -28.10 33.27
C ASP A 11 35.60 -27.44 33.54
N SER A 12 34.64 -28.26 34.00
CA SER A 12 33.27 -27.80 34.25
C SER A 12 33.17 -26.85 35.46
N GLU A 13 34.10 -26.86 36.42
CA GLU A 13 34.10 -25.94 37.57
C GLU A 13 34.52 -24.53 37.16
N LEU A 14 35.56 -24.44 36.33
CA LEU A 14 35.98 -23.17 35.74
C LEU A 14 34.86 -22.54 34.87
N LEU A 15 34.13 -23.35 34.14
CA LEU A 15 32.99 -22.87 33.34
C LEU A 15 31.86 -22.33 34.20
N VAL A 16 31.50 -23.03 35.29
CA VAL A 16 30.48 -22.53 36.26
C VAL A 16 30.95 -21.24 36.93
N ALA A 17 32.21 -21.14 37.26
CA ALA A 17 32.78 -19.91 37.82
C ALA A 17 32.73 -18.74 36.83
N ALA A 18 33.06 -18.99 35.56
CA ALA A 18 32.98 -18.00 34.49
C ALA A 18 31.54 -17.52 34.26
N VAL A 19 30.53 -18.43 34.26
CA VAL A 19 29.11 -18.05 34.14
C VAL A 19 28.67 -17.21 35.32
N ASN A 20 29.02 -17.57 36.56
CA ASN A 20 28.67 -16.78 37.74
C ASN A 20 29.34 -15.38 37.69
N GLU A 21 30.61 -15.31 37.26
CA GLU A 21 31.33 -14.03 37.09
C GLU A 21 30.67 -13.16 36.00
N PHE A 22 30.25 -13.75 34.87
CA PHE A 22 29.58 -13.04 33.77
C PHE A 22 28.30 -12.32 34.24
N TYR A 23 27.49 -12.99 35.08
CA TYR A 23 26.26 -12.41 35.59
C TYR A 23 26.45 -11.46 36.79
N SER A 24 27.60 -11.48 37.44
CA SER A 24 27.86 -10.67 38.64
C SER A 24 28.76 -9.46 38.38
N THR A 25 29.58 -9.46 37.29
CA THR A 25 30.52 -8.37 37.01
C THR A 25 29.84 -7.17 36.39
N ASN A 26 30.22 -5.97 36.81
CA ASN A 26 29.81 -4.68 36.22
C ASN A 26 30.86 -4.12 35.23
N ASP A 27 32.00 -4.78 35.09
CA ASP A 27 33.09 -4.38 34.17
C ASP A 27 32.76 -4.91 32.77
N GLU A 28 32.48 -4.00 31.82
CA GLU A 28 32.12 -4.36 30.43
C GLU A 28 33.27 -5.07 29.70
N GLN A 29 34.52 -4.69 29.92
CA GLN A 29 35.64 -5.34 29.26
C GLN A 29 35.79 -6.76 29.76
N ARG A 30 35.71 -6.95 31.07
CA ARG A 30 35.78 -8.27 31.69
C ARG A 30 34.59 -9.16 31.24
N ARG A 31 33.40 -8.59 31.16
CA ARG A 31 32.21 -9.30 30.64
C ARG A 31 32.43 -9.77 29.22
N HIS A 32 32.99 -8.94 28.34
CA HIS A 32 33.29 -9.29 26.94
C HIS A 32 34.34 -10.39 26.84
N GLU A 33 35.38 -10.38 27.69
CA GLU A 33 36.41 -11.45 27.76
C GLU A 33 35.73 -12.79 28.12
N ILE A 34 34.87 -12.79 29.16
CA ILE A 34 34.17 -13.98 29.62
C ILE A 34 33.22 -14.48 28.56
N ASP A 35 32.42 -13.58 27.92
CA ASP A 35 31.50 -13.92 26.83
C ASP A 35 32.23 -14.63 25.68
N THR A 36 33.43 -14.12 25.31
CA THR A 36 34.25 -14.76 24.27
C THR A 36 34.64 -16.19 24.65
N VAL A 37 34.95 -16.47 25.91
CA VAL A 37 35.28 -17.81 26.41
C VAL A 37 34.02 -18.70 26.40
N LEU A 38 32.87 -18.18 26.86
CA LEU A 38 31.60 -18.89 26.89
C LEU A 38 31.05 -19.19 25.49
N CYS A 39 31.29 -18.30 24.51
CA CYS A 39 30.96 -18.56 23.12
C CYS A 39 31.81 -19.68 22.52
N ARG A 40 33.15 -19.65 22.75
CA ARG A 40 34.06 -20.67 22.27
C ARG A 40 33.82 -22.03 22.91
N PHE A 41 33.29 -22.10 24.12
CA PHE A 41 32.89 -23.33 24.78
C PHE A 41 31.96 -24.18 23.91
N LYS A 42 31.09 -23.56 23.15
CA LYS A 42 30.10 -24.26 22.31
C LYS A 42 30.72 -24.93 21.07
N THR A 43 31.87 -24.46 20.60
CA THR A 43 32.50 -24.83 19.32
C THR A 43 33.87 -25.52 19.44
N ASP A 44 34.68 -25.14 20.42
CA ASP A 44 36.10 -25.51 20.45
C ASP A 44 36.39 -26.86 21.10
N TYR A 45 35.41 -27.44 21.83
CA TYR A 45 35.55 -28.73 22.51
C TYR A 45 34.81 -29.84 21.75
N GLU A 46 35.13 -31.08 22.03
CA GLU A 46 34.38 -32.23 21.47
C GLU A 46 32.89 -32.18 21.86
N CYS A 47 32.01 -32.48 20.93
CA CYS A 47 30.56 -32.40 21.12
C CYS A 47 30.10 -33.13 22.36
N VAL A 48 30.61 -34.38 22.58
CA VAL A 48 30.27 -35.18 23.76
C VAL A 48 30.64 -34.50 25.07
N GLN A 49 31.81 -33.84 25.11
CA GLN A 49 32.29 -33.13 26.31
C GLN A 49 31.43 -31.89 26.57
N THR A 50 31.12 -31.13 25.53
CA THR A 50 30.31 -29.90 25.63
C THR A 50 28.89 -30.24 26.09
N VAL A 51 28.24 -31.21 25.46
CA VAL A 51 26.90 -31.67 25.85
C VAL A 51 26.90 -32.23 27.30
N GLY A 52 27.91 -33.06 27.66
CA GLY A 52 28.03 -33.57 29.02
C GLY A 52 28.23 -32.45 30.07
N ALA A 53 28.96 -31.38 29.74
CA ALA A 53 29.10 -30.23 30.62
C ALA A 53 27.79 -29.45 30.77
N CYS A 54 27.05 -29.22 29.68
CA CYS A 54 25.73 -28.58 29.73
C CYS A 54 24.76 -29.40 30.61
N MET A 55 24.68 -30.72 30.42
CA MET A 55 23.83 -31.58 31.22
C MET A 55 24.17 -31.52 32.70
N ARG A 56 25.50 -31.53 33.06
CA ARG A 56 25.94 -31.37 34.46
C ARG A 56 25.54 -30.04 35.06
N MET A 57 25.74 -28.90 34.32
CA MET A 57 25.32 -27.56 34.79
C MET A 57 23.82 -27.49 35.10
N ILE A 58 23.01 -28.12 34.25
CA ILE A 58 21.56 -28.18 34.44
C ILE A 58 21.17 -29.05 35.65
N SER A 59 21.78 -30.26 35.79
CA SER A 59 21.40 -31.23 36.80
C SER A 59 21.92 -30.91 38.20
N GLN A 60 22.93 -30.07 38.32
CA GLN A 60 23.60 -29.80 39.60
C GLN A 60 22.68 -29.03 40.55
N THR A 61 22.31 -29.65 41.66
CA THR A 61 21.32 -29.13 42.62
C THR A 61 21.71 -27.77 43.22
N ASN A 62 23.01 -27.55 43.45
CA ASN A 62 23.54 -26.34 44.08
C ASN A 62 23.90 -25.21 43.09
N SER A 63 23.68 -25.40 41.78
CA SER A 63 23.94 -24.36 40.77
C SER A 63 22.89 -23.27 40.82
N SER A 64 23.35 -22.02 40.63
CA SER A 64 22.44 -20.86 40.51
C SER A 64 21.48 -21.02 39.31
N ALA A 65 20.33 -20.34 39.36
CA ALA A 65 19.39 -20.32 38.23
C ALA A 65 20.07 -19.85 36.93
N SER A 66 21.00 -18.90 37.02
CA SER A 66 21.78 -18.40 35.88
C SER A 66 22.65 -19.47 35.24
N VAL A 67 23.33 -20.30 36.06
CA VAL A 67 24.15 -21.42 35.57
C VAL A 67 23.28 -22.49 34.87
N LYS A 68 22.14 -22.83 35.45
CA LYS A 68 21.19 -23.78 34.87
C LYS A 68 20.65 -23.26 33.54
N TYR A 69 20.28 -21.98 33.50
CA TYR A 69 19.79 -21.35 32.30
C TYR A 69 20.86 -21.29 31.20
N PHE A 70 22.08 -20.87 31.55
CA PHE A 70 23.22 -20.89 30.62
C PHE A 70 23.47 -22.31 30.08
N GLY A 71 23.42 -23.33 30.92
CA GLY A 71 23.54 -24.73 30.52
C GLY A 71 22.47 -25.15 29.52
N ALA A 72 21.20 -24.76 29.76
CA ALA A 72 20.07 -25.05 28.87
C ALA A 72 20.19 -24.32 27.52
N VAL A 73 20.54 -23.04 27.52
CA VAL A 73 20.77 -22.25 26.30
C VAL A 73 21.94 -22.82 25.50
N SER A 74 23.05 -23.16 26.18
CA SER A 74 24.23 -23.72 25.51
C SER A 74 23.92 -25.09 24.92
N LEU A 75 23.14 -25.92 25.60
CA LEU A 75 22.71 -27.24 25.09
C LEU A 75 21.88 -27.09 23.82
N TYR A 76 20.92 -26.16 23.82
CA TYR A 76 20.11 -25.82 22.64
C TYR A 76 20.99 -25.37 21.47
N ASP A 77 21.92 -24.42 21.72
CA ASP A 77 22.81 -23.90 20.68
C ASP A 77 23.73 -24.99 20.10
N VAL A 78 24.25 -25.86 20.93
CA VAL A 78 25.11 -26.99 20.49
C VAL A 78 24.31 -27.94 19.59
N ILE A 79 23.09 -28.29 19.96
CA ILE A 79 22.23 -29.15 19.14
C ILE A 79 21.90 -28.45 17.82
N ARG A 80 21.63 -27.12 17.83
CA ARG A 80 21.35 -26.37 16.63
C ARG A 80 22.53 -26.27 15.66
N ILE A 81 23.74 -26.01 16.20
CA ILE A 81 24.94 -25.76 15.38
C ILE A 81 25.62 -27.05 14.97
N ARG A 82 25.61 -28.06 15.87
CA ARG A 82 26.35 -29.32 15.73
C ARG A 82 25.43 -30.53 15.70
N SER A 83 24.24 -30.36 15.09
CA SER A 83 23.22 -31.43 15.01
C SER A 83 23.78 -32.72 14.44
N SER A 84 24.58 -32.69 13.38
CA SER A 84 25.19 -33.85 12.76
C SER A 84 26.06 -34.65 13.71
N GLU A 85 26.83 -34.01 14.60
CA GLU A 85 27.66 -34.66 15.59
C GLU A 85 26.81 -35.27 16.74
N CYS A 86 25.77 -34.51 17.17
CA CYS A 86 24.86 -34.99 18.23
C CYS A 86 24.07 -36.22 17.81
N VAL A 87 23.71 -36.31 16.52
CA VAL A 87 22.87 -37.38 15.98
C VAL A 87 23.70 -38.59 15.50
N ALA A 88 24.94 -38.39 15.04
CA ALA A 88 25.79 -39.47 14.56
C ALA A 88 26.31 -40.41 15.68
N ASN A 89 26.33 -39.97 16.94
CA ASN A 89 26.79 -40.76 18.08
C ASN A 89 25.60 -41.35 18.84
N GLU A 90 25.33 -42.62 18.65
CA GLU A 90 24.21 -43.34 19.25
C GLU A 90 24.16 -43.25 20.78
N THR A 91 25.30 -43.32 21.46
CA THR A 91 25.39 -43.20 22.94
C THR A 91 25.01 -41.79 23.40
N LEU A 92 25.50 -40.78 22.68
CA LEU A 92 25.16 -39.38 22.97
C LEU A 92 23.69 -39.06 22.71
N GLN A 93 23.16 -39.56 21.59
CA GLN A 93 21.75 -39.47 21.23
C GLN A 93 20.83 -40.04 22.31
N LEU A 94 21.09 -41.24 22.76
CA LEU A 94 20.30 -41.89 23.81
C LEU A 94 20.40 -41.14 25.14
N SER A 95 21.60 -40.69 25.51
CA SER A 95 21.83 -39.89 26.73
C SER A 95 21.09 -38.59 26.68
N LEU A 96 21.10 -37.85 25.52
CA LEU A 96 20.37 -36.59 25.31
C LEU A 96 18.86 -36.81 25.44
N LYS A 97 18.33 -37.83 24.73
CA LYS A 97 16.90 -38.14 24.77
C LYS A 97 16.43 -38.42 26.18
N THR A 98 17.13 -39.32 26.89
CA THR A 98 16.79 -39.70 28.28
C THR A 98 16.90 -38.49 29.20
N PHE A 99 18.01 -37.74 29.15
CA PHE A 99 18.23 -36.55 29.97
C PHE A 99 17.13 -35.48 29.80
N LEU A 100 16.75 -35.14 28.55
CA LEU A 100 15.75 -34.13 28.27
C LEU A 100 14.37 -34.55 28.75
N ILE A 101 13.97 -35.82 28.52
CA ILE A 101 12.70 -36.39 29.00
C ILE A 101 12.65 -36.39 30.53
N ASP A 102 13.69 -36.94 31.18
CA ASP A 102 13.76 -36.98 32.65
C ASP A 102 13.75 -35.61 33.29
N SER A 103 14.43 -34.64 32.68
CA SER A 103 14.44 -33.26 33.14
C SER A 103 13.05 -32.60 33.10
N LEU A 104 12.27 -32.89 32.07
CA LEU A 104 10.91 -32.36 31.92
C LEU A 104 9.89 -33.09 32.81
N THR A 105 10.05 -34.41 33.04
CA THR A 105 9.12 -35.19 33.86
C THR A 105 9.38 -35.08 35.36
N SER A 106 10.64 -34.81 35.79
CA SER A 106 11.03 -34.79 37.20
C SER A 106 10.41 -33.67 38.05
N GLY A 107 9.82 -32.64 37.42
CA GLY A 107 9.34 -31.45 38.10
C GLY A 107 10.43 -30.59 38.76
N ALA A 108 11.72 -30.96 38.61
CA ALA A 108 12.85 -30.29 39.27
C ALA A 108 13.01 -28.81 38.86
N TYR A 109 12.44 -28.40 37.77
CA TYR A 109 12.54 -27.04 37.20
C TYR A 109 11.19 -26.29 37.17
N ALA A 110 10.15 -26.81 37.81
CA ALA A 110 8.81 -26.22 37.83
C ALA A 110 8.79 -24.76 38.29
N GLN A 111 9.74 -24.37 39.16
CA GLN A 111 9.88 -22.99 39.64
C GLN A 111 10.84 -22.13 38.79
N THR A 112 11.47 -22.69 37.75
CA THR A 112 12.40 -22.00 36.84
C THR A 112 11.88 -22.09 35.41
N THR A 113 10.80 -21.38 35.13
CA THR A 113 10.07 -21.40 33.83
C THR A 113 11.00 -21.18 32.63
N SER A 114 12.00 -20.30 32.75
CA SER A 114 12.98 -20.04 31.67
C SER A 114 13.82 -21.27 31.33
N VAL A 115 14.20 -22.06 32.32
CA VAL A 115 14.95 -23.31 32.10
C VAL A 115 14.05 -24.37 31.47
N MET A 116 12.83 -24.51 31.98
CA MET A 116 11.82 -25.44 31.45
C MET A 116 11.51 -25.16 30.00
N ASN A 117 11.21 -23.90 29.65
CA ASN A 117 10.92 -23.51 28.27
C ASN A 117 12.11 -23.81 27.34
N LYS A 118 13.35 -23.56 27.81
CA LYS A 118 14.53 -23.84 26.99
C LYS A 118 14.81 -25.34 26.84
N LEU A 119 14.51 -26.14 27.85
CA LEU A 119 14.61 -27.62 27.75
C LEU A 119 13.53 -28.20 26.83
N SER A 120 12.32 -27.67 26.90
CA SER A 120 11.22 -28.01 25.97
C SER A 120 11.63 -27.75 24.52
N ALA A 121 12.07 -26.52 24.21
CA ALA A 121 12.55 -26.16 22.88
C ALA A 121 13.76 -27.01 22.44
N THR A 122 14.62 -27.39 23.40
CA THR A 122 15.78 -28.26 23.13
C THR A 122 15.33 -29.67 22.75
N LEU A 123 14.37 -30.24 23.48
CA LEU A 123 13.80 -31.57 23.16
C LEU A 123 13.08 -31.53 21.80
N ALA A 124 12.31 -30.49 21.55
CA ALA A 124 11.64 -30.27 20.28
C ALA A 124 12.64 -30.24 19.11
N LEU A 125 13.64 -29.37 19.20
CA LEU A 125 14.66 -29.21 18.16
C LEU A 125 15.45 -30.52 17.95
N PHE A 126 15.82 -31.21 19.03
CA PHE A 126 16.50 -32.48 18.96
C PHE A 126 15.65 -33.54 18.26
N SER A 127 14.36 -33.64 18.60
CA SER A 127 13.44 -34.56 17.93
C SER A 127 13.36 -34.33 16.43
N LEU A 128 13.30 -33.03 16.00
CA LEU A 128 13.26 -32.68 14.58
C LEU A 128 14.49 -33.16 13.80
N TYR A 129 15.69 -33.13 14.41
CA TYR A 129 16.90 -33.65 13.79
C TYR A 129 16.94 -35.20 13.77
N CYS A 130 16.19 -35.86 14.65
CA CYS A 130 16.11 -37.31 14.69
C CYS A 130 15.05 -37.91 13.76
N ILE A 131 14.10 -37.14 13.28
CA ILE A 131 13.05 -37.58 12.34
C ILE A 131 13.63 -37.69 10.92
N PRO A 132 13.28 -38.75 10.14
CA PRO A 132 12.48 -39.92 10.52
C PRO A 132 13.34 -41.09 11.02
N ASP A 133 14.65 -41.08 10.77
CA ASP A 133 15.49 -42.27 10.76
C ASP A 133 15.83 -42.78 12.18
N LEU A 134 15.99 -41.87 13.13
CA LEU A 134 16.46 -42.20 14.49
C LEU A 134 15.33 -42.15 15.52
N TRP A 135 14.29 -41.37 15.24
CA TRP A 135 13.10 -41.27 16.07
C TRP A 135 11.87 -41.07 15.18
N ALA A 136 11.28 -42.21 14.78
CA ALA A 136 10.23 -42.21 13.74
C ALA A 136 8.95 -41.48 14.16
N SER A 137 8.56 -41.52 15.45
CA SER A 137 7.29 -41.02 15.95
C SER A 137 7.43 -40.34 17.32
N PRO A 138 8.18 -39.22 17.44
CA PRO A 138 8.39 -38.55 18.73
C PRO A 138 7.09 -38.08 19.38
N VAL A 139 6.10 -37.63 18.63
CA VAL A 139 4.79 -37.21 19.15
C VAL A 139 4.08 -38.35 19.85
N GLN A 140 4.01 -39.54 19.22
CA GLN A 140 3.35 -40.72 19.79
C GLN A 140 4.07 -41.22 21.02
N ASP A 141 5.41 -41.20 21.03
CA ASP A 141 6.20 -41.67 22.17
C ASP A 141 6.13 -40.72 23.37
N LEU A 142 6.13 -39.38 23.13
CA LEU A 142 6.10 -38.35 24.17
C LEU A 142 4.72 -38.20 24.81
N THR A 143 3.64 -38.41 24.08
CA THR A 143 2.26 -38.25 24.55
C THR A 143 2.00 -39.09 25.83
N PRO A 144 2.25 -40.38 25.91
CA PRO A 144 2.02 -41.16 27.13
C PRO A 144 3.00 -40.80 28.25
N ILE A 145 4.25 -40.43 27.93
CA ILE A 145 5.28 -40.09 28.91
C ILE A 145 4.94 -38.78 29.66
N LEU A 146 4.45 -37.78 28.92
CA LEU A 146 4.12 -36.44 29.44
C LEU A 146 2.61 -36.27 29.76
N ALA A 147 1.81 -37.32 29.67
CA ALA A 147 0.37 -37.28 29.94
C ALA A 147 0.00 -36.76 31.35
N ALA A 148 0.89 -36.97 32.33
CA ALA A 148 0.71 -36.48 33.71
C ALA A 148 0.93 -34.97 33.85
N THR A 149 1.57 -34.32 32.86
CA THR A 149 1.88 -32.88 32.82
C THR A 149 1.50 -32.31 31.45
N PRO A 150 0.19 -32.15 31.17
CA PRO A 150 -0.30 -31.79 29.85
C PRO A 150 0.23 -30.44 29.36
N GLU A 151 0.50 -29.49 30.26
CA GLU A 151 1.10 -28.19 29.91
C GLU A 151 2.50 -28.37 29.29
N ILE A 152 3.30 -29.26 29.84
CA ILE A 152 4.65 -29.57 29.33
C ILE A 152 4.56 -30.29 27.99
N LEU A 153 3.64 -31.25 27.86
CA LEU A 153 3.39 -31.93 26.59
C LEU A 153 3.03 -30.91 25.51
N LEU A 154 2.02 -30.08 25.73
CA LEU A 154 1.57 -29.11 24.80
C LEU A 154 2.68 -28.12 24.43
N LYS A 155 3.51 -27.71 25.41
CA LYS A 155 4.66 -26.85 25.17
C LYS A 155 5.69 -27.51 24.26
N VAL A 156 6.05 -28.78 24.48
CA VAL A 156 6.98 -29.51 23.61
C VAL A 156 6.40 -29.64 22.20
N LEU A 157 5.12 -29.97 22.09
CA LEU A 157 4.45 -30.08 20.79
C LEU A 157 4.39 -28.74 20.06
N SER A 158 4.12 -27.66 20.77
CA SER A 158 4.17 -26.30 20.24
C SER A 158 5.57 -25.93 19.74
N ASP A 159 6.59 -26.19 20.57
CA ASP A 159 7.98 -25.91 20.22
C ASP A 159 8.46 -26.75 19.02
N MET A 160 7.94 -27.97 18.78
CA MET A 160 8.27 -28.74 17.58
C MET A 160 7.85 -28.03 16.29
N ALA A 161 6.69 -27.42 16.27
CA ALA A 161 6.24 -26.64 15.13
C ALA A 161 7.04 -25.33 14.98
N ALA A 162 7.27 -24.62 16.08
CA ALA A 162 8.00 -23.36 16.10
C ALA A 162 9.47 -23.54 15.64
N GLU A 163 10.14 -24.60 16.15
CA GLU A 163 11.56 -24.86 15.83
C GLU A 163 11.78 -25.33 14.39
N PHE A 164 10.75 -25.77 13.65
CA PHE A 164 10.88 -26.15 12.24
C PHE A 164 11.52 -25.05 11.38
N SER A 165 11.26 -23.79 11.68
CA SER A 165 11.86 -22.65 10.98
C SER A 165 13.37 -22.51 11.23
N HIS A 166 13.84 -22.96 12.41
CA HIS A 166 15.23 -22.84 12.88
C HIS A 166 16.12 -24.04 12.51
N VAL A 167 15.53 -25.13 12.02
CA VAL A 167 16.28 -26.34 11.66
C VAL A 167 17.19 -26.09 10.47
N GLN A 168 18.49 -26.37 10.66
CA GLN A 168 19.52 -26.25 9.61
C GLN A 168 19.77 -27.63 8.99
N MET A 169 19.13 -27.92 7.85
CA MET A 169 19.30 -29.14 7.09
C MET A 169 19.11 -28.93 5.59
N PRO A 170 19.61 -29.85 4.73
CA PRO A 170 19.39 -29.78 3.28
C PRO A 170 17.90 -29.74 2.91
N LEU A 171 17.56 -29.09 1.81
CA LEU A 171 16.17 -28.88 1.36
C LEU A 171 15.38 -30.20 1.23
N THR A 172 16.03 -31.28 0.74
CA THR A 172 15.40 -32.60 0.62
C THR A 172 15.00 -33.16 1.97
N GLN A 173 15.89 -33.09 2.96
CA GLN A 173 15.60 -33.57 4.32
C GLN A 173 14.54 -32.71 4.99
N ARG A 174 14.58 -31.36 4.78
CA ARG A 174 13.58 -30.45 5.29
C ARG A 174 12.20 -30.72 4.69
N SER A 175 12.12 -31.07 3.41
CA SER A 175 10.86 -31.47 2.77
C SER A 175 10.32 -32.78 3.36
N THR A 176 11.20 -33.80 3.62
CA THR A 176 10.81 -35.03 4.29
C THR A 176 10.33 -34.78 5.73
N LEU A 177 11.05 -33.94 6.48
CA LEU A 177 10.65 -33.53 7.84
C LEU A 177 9.28 -32.83 7.81
N LYS A 178 9.06 -31.89 6.89
CA LYS A 178 7.76 -31.22 6.70
C LYS A 178 6.64 -32.25 6.49
N ALA A 179 6.82 -33.19 5.57
CA ALA A 179 5.83 -34.25 5.30
C ALA A 179 5.52 -35.07 6.55
N LYS A 180 6.55 -35.41 7.36
CA LYS A 180 6.37 -36.14 8.63
C LYS A 180 5.64 -35.33 9.69
N LEU A 181 5.91 -34.02 9.79
CA LEU A 181 5.14 -33.15 10.69
C LEU A 181 3.66 -33.09 10.28
N HIS A 182 3.36 -33.04 8.99
CA HIS A 182 1.97 -33.09 8.52
C HIS A 182 1.31 -34.46 8.88
N GLU A 183 2.03 -35.57 8.80
CA GLU A 183 1.53 -36.88 9.26
C GLU A 183 1.23 -36.92 10.77
N PHE A 184 1.96 -36.16 11.59
CA PHE A 184 1.70 -36.06 13.04
C PHE A 184 0.49 -35.19 13.39
N ALA A 185 -0.03 -34.36 12.46
CA ALA A 185 -1.15 -33.49 12.70
C ALA A 185 -2.35 -34.20 13.32
N GLU A 186 -2.68 -35.43 12.85
CA GLU A 186 -3.79 -36.20 13.39
C GLU A 186 -3.60 -36.54 14.88
N ASN A 187 -2.39 -36.92 15.29
CA ASN A 187 -2.09 -37.18 16.70
C ASN A 187 -2.18 -35.93 17.56
N ILE A 188 -1.71 -34.80 17.04
CA ILE A 188 -1.79 -33.50 17.71
C ILE A 188 -3.24 -33.08 17.88
N ILE A 189 -4.05 -33.18 16.84
CA ILE A 189 -5.48 -32.91 16.85
C ILE A 189 -6.20 -33.76 17.93
N GLN A 190 -5.87 -35.03 18.05
CA GLN A 190 -6.44 -35.88 19.10
C GLN A 190 -6.10 -35.38 20.49
N VAL A 191 -4.84 -35.01 20.76
CA VAL A 191 -4.42 -34.44 22.05
C VAL A 191 -5.15 -33.14 22.35
N LEU A 192 -5.21 -32.23 21.37
CA LEU A 192 -5.86 -30.94 21.52
C LEU A 192 -7.37 -31.07 21.75
N SER A 193 -8.05 -31.97 21.03
CA SER A 193 -9.49 -32.19 21.19
C SER A 193 -9.85 -32.72 22.58
N LEU A 194 -8.94 -33.47 23.23
CA LEU A 194 -9.16 -33.89 24.61
C LEU A 194 -9.05 -32.76 25.62
N VAL A 195 -8.15 -31.80 25.37
CA VAL A 195 -7.89 -30.65 26.27
C VAL A 195 -8.92 -29.55 26.09
N LEU A 196 -9.27 -29.25 24.84
CA LEU A 196 -10.16 -28.10 24.48
C LEU A 196 -11.64 -28.46 24.54
N ARG A 197 -11.98 -29.73 24.84
CA ARG A 197 -13.36 -30.20 24.88
C ARG A 197 -14.23 -29.32 25.80
N PRO A 198 -15.36 -28.80 25.31
CA PRO A 198 -16.29 -28.01 26.13
C PRO A 198 -16.75 -28.77 27.38
N GLY A 199 -16.60 -28.16 28.56
CA GLY A 199 -16.92 -28.79 29.84
C GLY A 199 -15.89 -29.81 30.38
N GLY A 200 -14.69 -29.85 29.78
CA GLY A 200 -13.56 -30.65 30.29
C GLY A 200 -12.95 -30.05 31.58
N ASP A 201 -12.22 -30.88 32.31
CA ASP A 201 -11.55 -30.49 33.59
C ASP A 201 -10.17 -29.84 33.37
N ALA A 202 -9.83 -29.41 32.15
CA ALA A 202 -8.54 -28.78 31.85
C ALA A 202 -8.43 -27.41 32.53
N SER A 203 -7.27 -27.14 33.16
CA SER A 203 -6.98 -25.85 33.77
C SER A 203 -6.91 -24.76 32.69
N THR A 204 -7.12 -23.50 33.07
CA THR A 204 -6.95 -22.35 32.14
C THR A 204 -5.55 -22.28 31.54
N ILE A 205 -4.52 -22.64 32.32
CA ILE A 205 -3.12 -22.72 31.87
C ILE A 205 -2.98 -23.79 30.78
N THR A 206 -3.60 -24.95 30.97
CA THR A 206 -3.57 -26.05 29.98
C THR A 206 -4.32 -25.66 28.71
N GLN A 207 -5.45 -24.99 28.83
CA GLN A 207 -6.21 -24.48 27.67
C GLN A 207 -5.40 -23.45 26.90
N GLN A 208 -4.74 -22.52 27.57
CA GLN A 208 -3.87 -21.52 26.92
C GLN A 208 -2.69 -22.18 26.21
N ALA A 209 -2.03 -23.16 26.83
CA ALA A 209 -0.97 -23.93 26.18
C ALA A 209 -1.47 -24.71 24.95
N ALA A 210 -2.72 -25.18 24.98
CA ALA A 210 -3.34 -25.83 23.82
C ALA A 210 -3.60 -24.84 22.68
N VAL A 211 -4.06 -23.63 22.98
CA VAL A 211 -4.24 -22.55 21.99
C VAL A 211 -2.90 -22.19 21.34
N GLU A 212 -1.84 -21.94 22.15
CA GLU A 212 -0.48 -21.69 21.62
C GLU A 212 0.02 -22.85 20.74
N CYS A 213 -0.28 -24.08 21.10
CA CYS A 213 0.09 -25.26 20.30
C CYS A 213 -0.62 -25.24 18.93
N VAL A 214 -1.93 -24.94 18.88
CA VAL A 214 -2.70 -24.80 17.64
C VAL A 214 -2.09 -23.71 16.76
N GLU A 215 -1.80 -22.54 17.33
CA GLU A 215 -1.19 -21.43 16.61
C GLU A 215 0.11 -21.84 15.91
N GLN A 216 1.01 -22.50 16.61
CA GLN A 216 2.31 -22.90 16.03
C GLN A 216 2.16 -23.97 14.95
N TRP A 217 1.26 -24.95 15.12
CA TRP A 217 1.03 -25.98 14.11
C TRP A 217 0.35 -25.44 12.85
N LEU A 218 -0.58 -24.50 12.98
CA LEU A 218 -1.23 -23.87 11.83
C LEU A 218 -0.28 -22.95 11.04
N ARG A 219 0.79 -22.45 11.68
CA ARG A 219 1.84 -21.66 11.01
C ARG A 219 2.79 -22.52 10.15
N LEU A 220 2.73 -23.85 10.26
CA LEU A 220 3.53 -24.72 9.40
C LEU A 220 3.08 -24.57 7.93
N PRO A 221 4.02 -24.32 6.99
CA PRO A 221 3.66 -24.07 5.61
C PRO A 221 2.90 -25.24 4.97
N GLY A 222 1.74 -24.96 4.34
CA GLY A 222 0.92 -25.95 3.63
C GLY A 222 0.21 -26.95 4.55
N MET A 223 -0.11 -26.54 5.78
CA MET A 223 -0.93 -27.35 6.69
C MET A 223 -2.36 -27.41 6.13
N ASP A 224 -2.90 -28.63 6.04
CA ASP A 224 -4.26 -28.90 5.56
C ASP A 224 -5.29 -28.53 6.65
N LEU A 225 -5.98 -27.41 6.45
CA LEU A 225 -6.95 -26.88 7.41
C LEU A 225 -8.21 -27.72 7.57
N ASP A 226 -8.57 -28.58 6.60
CA ASP A 226 -9.75 -29.45 6.73
C ASP A 226 -9.63 -30.43 7.91
N GLN A 227 -8.42 -30.94 8.14
CA GLN A 227 -8.15 -31.80 9.29
C GLN A 227 -8.34 -31.08 10.63
N TRP A 228 -8.15 -29.76 10.66
CA TRP A 228 -8.22 -28.92 11.87
C TRP A 228 -9.60 -28.34 12.15
N THR A 229 -10.57 -28.50 11.25
CA THR A 229 -11.88 -27.85 11.33
C THR A 229 -12.58 -28.02 12.69
N ASN A 230 -12.58 -29.23 13.26
CA ASN A 230 -13.22 -29.49 14.55
C ASN A 230 -12.46 -28.83 15.70
N VAL A 231 -11.13 -28.94 15.71
CA VAL A 231 -10.28 -28.34 16.74
C VAL A 231 -10.36 -26.81 16.68
N LEU A 232 -10.38 -26.23 15.48
CA LEU A 232 -10.56 -24.79 15.30
C LEU A 232 -11.89 -24.30 15.89
N SER A 233 -12.97 -25.08 15.74
CA SER A 233 -14.24 -24.74 16.37
C SER A 233 -14.14 -24.73 17.92
N ASP A 234 -13.46 -25.72 18.48
CA ASP A 234 -13.25 -25.82 19.93
C ASP A 234 -12.33 -24.69 20.43
N VAL A 235 -11.24 -24.38 19.69
CA VAL A 235 -10.31 -23.28 20.00
C VAL A 235 -11.04 -21.95 19.98
N LEU A 236 -11.75 -21.64 18.90
CA LEU A 236 -12.51 -20.40 18.78
C LEU A 236 -13.52 -20.26 19.96
N GLY A 237 -14.18 -21.35 20.34
CA GLY A 237 -15.05 -21.38 21.51
C GLY A 237 -14.32 -21.11 22.83
N ALA A 238 -13.08 -21.58 22.98
CA ALA A 238 -12.26 -21.38 24.17
C ALA A 238 -11.73 -19.93 24.28
N VAL A 239 -11.36 -19.30 23.14
CA VAL A 239 -10.72 -17.96 23.12
C VAL A 239 -11.67 -16.80 22.86
N VAL A 240 -12.97 -17.02 22.70
CA VAL A 240 -13.94 -15.97 22.33
C VAL A 240 -13.96 -14.78 23.28
N GLN A 241 -13.56 -14.96 24.54
CA GLN A 241 -13.48 -13.90 25.53
C GLN A 241 -12.12 -13.20 25.59
N ASP A 242 -11.09 -13.75 24.95
CA ASP A 242 -9.74 -13.19 24.88
C ASP A 242 -9.51 -12.62 23.47
N CYS A 243 -9.63 -11.29 23.36
CA CYS A 243 -9.53 -10.60 22.09
C CYS A 243 -8.18 -10.80 21.40
N THR A 244 -7.08 -10.85 22.16
CA THR A 244 -5.73 -11.04 21.62
C THR A 244 -5.54 -12.46 21.06
N ALA A 245 -5.95 -13.49 21.83
CA ALA A 245 -5.86 -14.88 21.38
C ALA A 245 -6.80 -15.13 20.18
N LEU A 246 -8.00 -14.57 20.21
CA LEU A 246 -8.97 -14.67 19.11
C LEU A 246 -8.41 -14.01 17.83
N ALA A 247 -7.84 -12.82 17.94
CA ALA A 247 -7.20 -12.13 16.82
C ALA A 247 -6.05 -12.94 16.22
N SER A 248 -5.17 -13.50 17.06
CA SER A 248 -4.06 -14.34 16.64
C SER A 248 -4.51 -15.57 15.83
N ILE A 249 -5.54 -16.27 16.32
CA ILE A 249 -6.08 -17.44 15.60
C ILE A 249 -6.70 -17.05 14.27
N LEU A 250 -7.49 -15.98 14.22
CA LEU A 250 -8.11 -15.52 12.98
C LEU A 250 -7.06 -15.09 11.95
N ASP A 251 -6.01 -14.41 12.40
CA ASP A 251 -4.90 -13.96 11.54
C ASP A 251 -4.15 -15.14 10.93
N ILE A 252 -3.80 -16.15 11.75
CA ILE A 252 -3.13 -17.36 11.29
C ILE A 252 -3.97 -18.11 10.25
N ILE A 253 -5.29 -18.20 10.47
CA ILE A 253 -6.20 -18.82 9.51
C ILE A 253 -6.21 -18.02 8.20
N ALA A 254 -6.27 -16.69 8.28
CA ALA A 254 -6.27 -15.82 7.11
C ALA A 254 -4.93 -15.86 6.35
N GLU A 255 -3.81 -15.99 7.05
CA GLU A 255 -2.47 -16.06 6.43
C GLU A 255 -2.17 -17.43 5.78
N ASN A 256 -2.94 -18.46 6.08
CA ASN A 256 -2.70 -19.78 5.53
C ASN A 256 -2.98 -19.81 4.00
N ASP A 257 -1.98 -20.21 3.22
CA ASP A 257 -2.03 -20.24 1.75
C ASP A 257 -3.14 -21.17 1.20
N GLU A 258 -3.54 -22.19 1.97
CA GLU A 258 -4.57 -23.14 1.57
C GLU A 258 -5.97 -22.73 1.99
N PHE A 259 -6.15 -21.68 2.82
CA PHE A 259 -7.43 -21.26 3.40
C PHE A 259 -8.55 -21.13 2.34
N GLN A 260 -8.26 -20.47 1.22
CA GLN A 260 -9.25 -20.24 0.16
C GLN A 260 -9.73 -21.51 -0.54
N ARG A 261 -9.05 -22.66 -0.35
CA ARG A 261 -9.46 -23.96 -0.92
C ARG A 261 -10.48 -24.71 -0.07
N HIS A 262 -10.68 -24.30 1.18
CA HIS A 262 -11.48 -25.01 2.18
C HIS A 262 -12.86 -24.34 2.37
N SER A 263 -13.74 -24.47 1.36
CA SER A 263 -15.04 -23.76 1.33
C SER A 263 -15.90 -24.01 2.59
N GLN A 264 -15.92 -25.26 3.11
CA GLN A 264 -16.75 -25.56 4.29
C GLN A 264 -16.18 -24.90 5.55
N LEU A 265 -14.86 -24.87 5.71
CA LEU A 265 -14.21 -24.18 6.81
C LEU A 265 -14.50 -22.68 6.77
N ILE A 266 -14.40 -22.06 5.58
CA ILE A 266 -14.74 -20.65 5.35
C ILE A 266 -16.17 -20.35 5.81
N ILE A 267 -17.13 -21.18 5.38
CA ILE A 267 -18.55 -21.02 5.78
C ILE A 267 -18.69 -21.10 7.29
N ASN A 268 -18.07 -22.07 7.94
CA ASN A 268 -18.15 -22.27 9.39
C ASN A 268 -17.55 -21.08 10.15
N ILE A 269 -16.38 -20.59 9.72
CA ILE A 269 -15.72 -19.45 10.37
C ILE A 269 -16.53 -18.16 10.16
N CYS A 270 -17.03 -17.89 8.95
CA CYS A 270 -17.89 -16.74 8.69
C CYS A 270 -19.17 -16.77 9.52
N GLN A 271 -19.79 -17.96 9.68
CA GLN A 271 -20.93 -18.14 10.57
C GLN A 271 -20.57 -17.84 12.03
N TYR A 272 -19.41 -18.33 12.49
CA TYR A 272 -18.92 -18.10 13.84
C TYR A 272 -18.66 -16.60 14.07
N ILE A 273 -18.04 -15.90 13.12
CA ILE A 273 -17.84 -14.45 13.16
C ILE A 273 -19.16 -13.72 13.32
N CYS A 274 -20.17 -14.05 12.49
CA CYS A 274 -21.48 -13.40 12.54
C CYS A 274 -22.28 -13.67 13.82
N VAL A 275 -22.02 -14.77 14.53
CA VAL A 275 -22.82 -15.17 15.71
C VAL A 275 -22.13 -14.78 17.02
N HIS A 276 -20.81 -14.88 17.09
CA HIS A 276 -20.06 -14.74 18.33
C HIS A 276 -19.07 -13.57 18.33
N VAL A 277 -18.27 -13.42 17.28
CA VAL A 277 -17.20 -12.43 17.22
C VAL A 277 -17.76 -11.01 17.06
N SER A 278 -18.76 -10.84 16.19
CA SER A 278 -19.38 -9.53 15.96
C SER A 278 -19.96 -8.93 17.24
N GLY A 279 -20.66 -9.73 18.04
CA GLY A 279 -21.21 -9.28 19.33
C GLY A 279 -20.14 -8.89 20.36
N LYS A 280 -19.03 -9.65 20.39
CA LYS A 280 -17.88 -9.33 21.26
C LYS A 280 -17.22 -8.02 20.83
N ILE A 281 -16.95 -7.86 19.53
CA ILE A 281 -16.38 -6.62 18.98
C ILE A 281 -17.28 -5.41 19.30
N GLU A 282 -18.59 -5.52 19.10
CA GLU A 282 -19.52 -4.43 19.39
C GLU A 282 -19.58 -4.07 20.89
N GLU A 283 -19.42 -5.03 21.78
CA GLU A 283 -19.37 -4.80 23.22
C GLU A 283 -18.12 -4.00 23.59
N GLU A 284 -16.96 -4.44 23.15
CA GLU A 284 -15.67 -3.80 23.44
C GLU A 284 -15.56 -2.41 22.81
N LEU A 285 -16.01 -2.23 21.56
CA LEU A 285 -16.02 -0.92 20.90
C LEU A 285 -16.95 0.10 21.58
N ARG A 286 -17.97 -0.34 22.32
CA ARG A 286 -18.77 0.58 23.14
C ARG A 286 -18.01 1.06 24.39
N GLU A 287 -17.07 0.27 24.89
CA GLU A 287 -16.24 0.63 26.02
C GLU A 287 -15.08 1.53 25.59
N ASP A 288 -14.32 1.13 24.57
CA ASP A 288 -13.20 1.90 24.02
C ASP A 288 -12.99 1.63 22.52
N ALA A 289 -13.40 2.58 21.68
CA ALA A 289 -13.24 2.49 20.23
C ALA A 289 -11.82 2.85 19.74
N THR A 290 -10.91 3.25 20.64
CA THR A 290 -9.50 3.56 20.36
C THR A 290 -8.52 2.49 20.81
N SER A 291 -9.03 1.38 21.37
CA SER A 291 -8.20 0.26 21.85
C SER A 291 -7.49 -0.44 20.70
N GLU A 292 -6.16 -0.50 20.75
CA GLU A 292 -5.33 -1.22 19.77
C GLU A 292 -5.62 -2.73 19.78
N GLU A 293 -5.96 -3.30 20.93
CA GLU A 293 -6.30 -4.70 21.05
C GLU A 293 -7.55 -5.04 20.23
N ILE A 294 -8.58 -4.21 20.34
CA ILE A 294 -9.82 -4.39 19.58
C ILE A 294 -9.60 -4.10 18.10
N ALA A 295 -8.82 -3.08 17.75
CA ALA A 295 -8.46 -2.81 16.36
C ALA A 295 -7.75 -4.00 15.72
N THR A 296 -6.87 -4.69 16.47
CA THR A 296 -6.20 -5.91 16.01
C THR A 296 -7.20 -7.04 15.75
N LEU A 297 -8.18 -7.24 16.65
CA LEU A 297 -9.24 -8.24 16.45
C LEU A 297 -10.13 -7.89 15.25
N VAL A 298 -10.48 -6.63 15.10
CA VAL A 298 -11.24 -6.17 13.92
C VAL A 298 -10.45 -6.37 12.63
N ALA A 299 -9.16 -6.06 12.63
CA ALA A 299 -8.29 -6.26 11.46
C ALA A 299 -8.21 -7.74 11.06
N ALA A 300 -7.98 -8.64 12.02
CA ALA A 300 -7.96 -10.09 11.78
C ALA A 300 -9.31 -10.59 11.25
N THR A 301 -10.42 -10.10 11.83
CA THR A 301 -11.78 -10.43 11.37
C THR A 301 -12.02 -9.95 9.93
N CYS A 302 -11.61 -8.73 9.60
CA CYS A 302 -11.71 -8.18 8.26
C CYS A 302 -10.86 -8.98 7.26
N SER A 303 -9.65 -9.40 7.64
CA SER A 303 -8.77 -10.21 6.80
C SER A 303 -9.38 -11.57 6.45
N VAL A 304 -9.94 -12.29 7.45
CA VAL A 304 -10.66 -13.54 7.21
C VAL A 304 -11.84 -13.33 6.28
N CYS A 305 -12.67 -12.31 6.55
CA CYS A 305 -13.85 -12.02 5.74
C CYS A 305 -13.48 -11.63 4.30
N GLU A 306 -12.44 -10.81 4.10
CA GLU A 306 -11.92 -10.45 2.78
C GLU A 306 -11.51 -11.68 1.98
N LYS A 307 -10.68 -12.55 2.56
CA LYS A 307 -10.22 -13.78 1.88
C LYS A 307 -11.33 -14.80 1.65
N SER A 308 -12.44 -14.67 2.35
CA SER A 308 -13.64 -15.49 2.20
C SER A 308 -14.56 -15.04 1.06
N VAL A 309 -14.39 -13.84 0.53
CA VAL A 309 -15.33 -13.20 -0.42
C VAL A 309 -15.58 -14.08 -1.64
N ALA A 310 -14.57 -14.62 -2.28
CA ALA A 310 -14.71 -15.45 -3.48
C ALA A 310 -15.61 -16.67 -3.21
N THR A 311 -15.38 -17.39 -2.13
CA THR A 311 -16.20 -18.55 -1.73
C THR A 311 -17.64 -18.14 -1.39
N LEU A 312 -17.83 -17.04 -0.68
CA LEU A 312 -19.16 -16.54 -0.32
C LEU A 312 -19.95 -16.10 -1.54
N VAL A 313 -19.32 -15.42 -2.51
CA VAL A 313 -19.94 -15.05 -3.79
C VAL A 313 -20.26 -16.30 -4.62
N GLU A 314 -19.40 -17.30 -4.63
CA GLU A 314 -19.64 -18.57 -5.30
C GLU A 314 -20.86 -19.30 -4.69
N CYS A 315 -20.95 -19.39 -3.36
CA CYS A 315 -22.12 -19.95 -2.67
C CYS A 315 -23.40 -19.20 -3.00
N ALA A 316 -23.35 -17.87 -3.01
CA ALA A 316 -24.50 -17.03 -3.33
C ALA A 316 -24.99 -17.22 -4.77
N THR A 317 -24.06 -17.44 -5.70
CA THR A 317 -24.38 -17.53 -7.14
C THR A 317 -24.68 -18.94 -7.63
N GLN A 318 -23.99 -19.96 -7.11
CA GLN A 318 -24.16 -21.35 -7.54
C GLN A 318 -25.22 -22.09 -6.71
N ALA A 319 -25.23 -21.91 -5.39
CA ALA A 319 -26.20 -22.57 -4.50
C ALA A 319 -27.45 -21.72 -4.22
N GLY A 320 -27.48 -20.44 -4.61
CA GLY A 320 -28.54 -19.49 -4.29
C GLY A 320 -28.61 -19.11 -2.80
N ASP A 321 -27.59 -19.44 -2.01
CA ASP A 321 -27.52 -19.07 -0.59
C ASP A 321 -26.82 -17.72 -0.41
N THR A 322 -27.62 -16.67 -0.43
CA THR A 322 -27.15 -15.29 -0.25
C THR A 322 -27.09 -14.84 1.23
N GLN A 323 -27.61 -15.65 2.16
CA GLN A 323 -27.82 -15.21 3.54
C GLN A 323 -26.49 -14.95 4.27
N LEU A 324 -25.50 -15.80 4.08
CA LEU A 324 -24.24 -15.67 4.80
C LEU A 324 -23.43 -14.46 4.34
N ILE A 325 -23.31 -14.25 3.02
CA ILE A 325 -22.57 -13.09 2.50
C ILE A 325 -23.24 -11.76 2.89
N VAL A 326 -24.58 -11.72 2.92
CA VAL A 326 -25.32 -10.54 3.40
C VAL A 326 -25.04 -10.29 4.87
N ARG A 327 -25.05 -11.33 5.73
CA ARG A 327 -24.72 -11.19 7.15
C ARG A 327 -23.30 -10.70 7.39
N VAL A 328 -22.32 -11.28 6.70
CA VAL A 328 -20.91 -10.84 6.78
C VAL A 328 -20.81 -9.38 6.33
N SER A 329 -21.46 -9.02 5.21
CA SER A 329 -21.46 -7.63 4.72
C SER A 329 -22.11 -6.66 5.72
N GLU A 330 -23.14 -7.09 6.46
CA GLU A 330 -23.75 -6.29 7.51
C GLU A 330 -22.82 -6.09 8.72
N VAL A 331 -22.08 -7.12 9.14
CA VAL A 331 -21.05 -6.98 10.18
C VAL A 331 -20.00 -5.97 9.74
N MET A 332 -19.48 -6.11 8.52
CA MET A 332 -18.49 -5.17 7.97
C MET A 332 -19.05 -3.75 7.83
N ARG A 333 -20.32 -3.59 7.45
CA ARG A 333 -21.00 -2.30 7.39
C ARG A 333 -21.11 -1.62 8.76
N VAL A 334 -21.44 -2.37 9.80
CA VAL A 334 -21.49 -1.85 11.18
C VAL A 334 -20.14 -1.30 11.59
N LEU A 335 -19.06 -2.04 11.35
CA LEU A 335 -17.68 -1.61 11.61
C LEU A 335 -17.30 -0.37 10.78
N ALA A 336 -17.58 -0.40 9.48
CA ALA A 336 -17.32 0.70 8.59
C ALA A 336 -18.07 1.99 8.99
N ASN A 337 -19.24 1.88 9.60
CA ASN A 337 -20.06 2.99 10.02
C ASN A 337 -19.92 3.30 11.53
N MET A 338 -18.82 2.86 12.15
CA MET A 338 -18.53 3.16 13.56
C MET A 338 -18.63 4.65 13.82
N SER A 339 -19.28 5.04 14.92
CA SER A 339 -19.41 6.45 15.31
C SER A 339 -18.11 7.01 15.84
N GLY A 340 -17.90 8.31 15.71
CA GLY A 340 -16.68 9.00 16.16
C GLY A 340 -15.83 9.53 15.00
N GLN A 341 -14.92 10.43 15.32
CA GLN A 341 -13.96 11.02 14.37
C GLN A 341 -12.69 10.18 14.32
N TYR A 342 -12.38 9.64 13.13
CA TYR A 342 -11.10 8.97 12.89
C TYR A 342 -9.96 10.00 12.83
N PRO A 343 -8.76 9.74 13.37
CA PRO A 343 -8.35 8.59 14.19
C PRO A 343 -8.48 8.82 15.69
N GLN A 344 -9.02 9.93 16.15
CA GLN A 344 -9.00 10.36 17.54
C GLN A 344 -10.05 9.67 18.43
N GLU A 345 -11.25 9.45 17.90
CA GLU A 345 -12.37 8.89 18.66
C GLU A 345 -12.62 7.43 18.30
N GLU A 346 -12.11 6.96 17.16
CA GLU A 346 -12.16 5.57 16.74
C GLU A 346 -11.07 5.27 15.70
N ILE A 347 -10.61 4.01 15.62
CA ILE A 347 -9.51 3.58 14.75
C ILE A 347 -9.86 2.33 13.90
N VAL A 348 -11.13 1.99 13.78
CA VAL A 348 -11.55 0.72 13.17
C VAL A 348 -12.33 0.88 11.86
N SER A 349 -12.90 2.05 11.57
CA SER A 349 -13.84 2.22 10.47
C SER A 349 -13.21 2.12 9.06
N ASP A 350 -11.89 2.20 8.93
CA ASP A 350 -11.16 1.99 7.68
C ASP A 350 -10.89 0.51 7.36
N LEU A 351 -10.78 -0.33 8.39
CA LEU A 351 -10.40 -1.73 8.27
C LEU A 351 -11.31 -2.56 7.33
N PRO A 352 -12.65 -2.38 7.32
CA PRO A 352 -13.53 -3.10 6.40
C PRO A 352 -13.44 -2.67 4.93
N SER A 353 -12.74 -1.60 4.61
CA SER A 353 -12.71 -1.03 3.24
C SER A 353 -12.20 -2.04 2.21
N VAL A 354 -11.15 -2.80 2.55
CA VAL A 354 -10.59 -3.83 1.65
C VAL A 354 -11.59 -4.95 1.37
N PHE A 355 -12.38 -5.37 2.37
CA PHE A 355 -13.44 -6.34 2.19
C PHE A 355 -14.47 -5.86 1.14
N PHE A 356 -14.92 -4.60 1.21
CA PHE A 356 -15.89 -4.07 0.27
C PHE A 356 -15.33 -3.94 -1.15
N ILE A 357 -14.08 -3.53 -1.30
CA ILE A 357 -13.38 -3.51 -2.60
C ILE A 357 -13.33 -4.92 -3.20
N SER A 358 -12.95 -5.93 -2.40
CA SER A 358 -12.88 -7.32 -2.82
C SER A 358 -14.26 -7.86 -3.18
N LEU A 359 -15.28 -7.55 -2.38
CA LEU A 359 -16.68 -7.97 -2.63
C LEU A 359 -17.20 -7.41 -3.95
N ARG A 360 -17.06 -6.12 -4.20
CA ARG A 360 -17.40 -5.51 -5.49
C ARG A 360 -16.67 -6.20 -6.63
N THR A 361 -15.38 -6.40 -6.49
CA THR A 361 -14.52 -6.98 -7.54
C THR A 361 -15.02 -8.37 -7.93
N GLU A 362 -15.27 -9.25 -6.96
CA GLU A 362 -15.76 -10.61 -7.20
C GLU A 362 -17.16 -10.64 -7.79
N VAL A 363 -18.09 -9.81 -7.29
CA VAL A 363 -19.44 -9.72 -7.84
C VAL A 363 -19.41 -9.25 -9.30
N MET A 364 -18.62 -8.21 -9.61
CA MET A 364 -18.50 -7.67 -10.97
C MET A 364 -17.80 -8.67 -11.91
N GLN A 365 -16.81 -9.42 -11.45
CA GLN A 365 -16.18 -10.49 -12.21
C GLN A 365 -17.17 -11.62 -12.51
N THR A 366 -17.96 -12.01 -11.53
CA THR A 366 -19.02 -13.03 -11.69
C THR A 366 -20.07 -12.60 -12.70
N LEU A 367 -20.52 -11.33 -12.66
CA LEU A 367 -21.45 -10.77 -13.64
C LEU A 367 -20.90 -10.80 -15.08
N ARG A 368 -19.58 -10.61 -15.26
CA ARG A 368 -18.90 -10.69 -16.57
C ARG A 368 -18.77 -12.13 -17.08
N SER A 369 -18.71 -13.12 -16.20
CA SER A 369 -18.52 -14.54 -16.54
C SER A 369 -19.79 -15.27 -17.02
N SER A 370 -20.90 -14.58 -17.27
CA SER A 370 -22.18 -15.14 -17.71
C SER A 370 -22.90 -16.02 -16.66
N VAL A 371 -22.46 -16.02 -15.42
CA VAL A 371 -23.18 -16.66 -14.30
C VAL A 371 -24.40 -15.81 -13.95
N LYS A 372 -25.56 -16.45 -13.76
CA LYS A 372 -26.75 -15.73 -13.36
C LYS A 372 -26.67 -15.36 -11.88
N VAL A 373 -26.53 -14.09 -11.61
CA VAL A 373 -26.64 -13.53 -10.26
C VAL A 373 -28.09 -13.14 -10.00
N GLU A 374 -28.62 -13.49 -8.83
CA GLU A 374 -29.97 -13.13 -8.45
C GLU A 374 -30.10 -11.61 -8.31
N LYS A 375 -31.18 -11.05 -8.94
CA LYS A 375 -31.44 -9.60 -8.85
C LYS A 375 -31.62 -9.13 -7.41
N GLN A 376 -32.23 -9.95 -6.55
CA GLN A 376 -32.47 -9.62 -5.15
C GLN A 376 -31.13 -9.46 -4.40
N PHE A 377 -30.13 -10.29 -4.68
CA PHE A 377 -28.79 -10.17 -4.10
C PHE A 377 -28.12 -8.84 -4.50
N LEU A 378 -28.19 -8.48 -5.78
CA LEU A 378 -27.63 -7.20 -6.25
C LEU A 378 -28.32 -5.99 -5.59
N VAL A 379 -29.63 -6.05 -5.41
CA VAL A 379 -30.37 -4.99 -4.68
C VAL A 379 -29.92 -4.90 -3.22
N GLN A 380 -29.72 -6.04 -2.55
CA GLN A 380 -29.22 -6.04 -1.17
C GLN A 380 -27.80 -5.45 -1.09
N MET A 381 -26.91 -5.80 -2.01
CA MET A 381 -25.57 -5.22 -2.07
C MET A 381 -25.64 -3.70 -2.31
N ALA A 382 -26.42 -3.25 -3.28
CA ALA A 382 -26.61 -1.83 -3.53
C ALA A 382 -27.11 -1.07 -2.29
N GLN A 383 -28.03 -1.66 -1.50
CA GLN A 383 -28.50 -1.06 -0.25
C GLN A 383 -27.40 -0.96 0.81
N ILE A 384 -26.56 -1.99 0.95
CA ILE A 384 -25.42 -1.97 1.89
C ILE A 384 -24.43 -0.87 1.51
N TYR A 385 -24.03 -0.80 0.24
CA TYR A 385 -23.10 0.23 -0.22
C TYR A 385 -23.69 1.65 -0.09
N ALA A 386 -24.98 1.83 -0.36
CA ALA A 386 -25.66 3.12 -0.17
C ALA A 386 -25.65 3.58 1.30
N GLN A 387 -25.82 2.66 2.26
CA GLN A 387 -25.76 2.97 3.69
C GLN A 387 -24.32 3.32 4.15
N ILE A 388 -23.32 2.70 3.55
CA ILE A 388 -21.90 3.05 3.81
C ILE A 388 -21.59 4.43 3.23
N LEU A 389 -22.08 4.70 2.02
CA LEU A 389 -21.88 5.99 1.36
C LEU A 389 -22.52 7.16 2.13
N ASP A 390 -23.72 6.97 2.70
CA ASP A 390 -24.38 8.01 3.50
C ASP A 390 -23.56 8.44 4.71
N VAL A 391 -22.94 7.47 5.40
CA VAL A 391 -22.06 7.75 6.54
C VAL A 391 -20.69 8.26 6.08
N ALA A 392 -20.20 7.79 4.92
CA ALA A 392 -18.88 8.15 4.40
C ALA A 392 -18.73 9.68 4.23
N ILE A 393 -19.75 10.39 3.73
CA ILE A 393 -19.71 11.85 3.59
C ILE A 393 -19.40 12.53 4.95
N THR A 394 -20.04 12.09 6.01
CA THR A 394 -19.80 12.62 7.36
C THR A 394 -18.39 12.27 7.86
N LYS A 395 -17.96 11.04 7.64
CA LYS A 395 -16.63 10.54 8.04
C LYS A 395 -15.49 11.23 7.30
N LEU A 396 -15.70 11.60 6.05
CA LEU A 396 -14.70 12.28 5.21
C LEU A 396 -14.67 13.79 5.42
N THR A 397 -15.66 14.33 6.12
CA THR A 397 -15.72 15.77 6.44
C THR A 397 -14.58 16.11 7.42
N PHE A 398 -13.78 17.13 7.08
CA PHE A 398 -12.74 17.61 7.98
C PHE A 398 -13.34 18.07 9.30
N PRO A 399 -12.67 17.81 10.43
CA PRO A 399 -13.12 18.30 11.72
C PRO A 399 -13.08 19.85 11.78
N ARG A 400 -13.49 20.45 12.88
CA ARG A 400 -13.37 21.91 13.06
C ARG A 400 -11.89 22.32 13.16
N VAL A 401 -11.60 23.58 12.80
CA VAL A 401 -10.22 24.15 12.84
C VAL A 401 -9.54 23.93 14.19
N ASP A 402 -10.28 24.15 15.27
CA ASP A 402 -9.73 24.00 16.62
C ASP A 402 -9.31 22.55 16.90
N THR A 403 -10.09 21.60 16.45
CA THR A 403 -9.80 20.16 16.57
C THR A 403 -8.63 19.78 15.66
N TRP A 404 -8.66 20.20 14.38
CA TRP A 404 -7.59 19.93 13.41
C TRP A 404 -6.22 20.42 13.84
N ASN A 405 -6.17 21.63 14.43
CA ASN A 405 -4.93 22.23 14.91
C ASN A 405 -4.40 21.59 16.21
N GLN A 406 -5.23 20.82 16.91
CA GLN A 406 -4.80 20.03 18.07
C GLN A 406 -4.15 18.71 17.66
N TRP A 407 -4.48 18.22 16.46
CA TRP A 407 -3.89 16.99 15.93
C TRP A 407 -2.42 17.19 15.57
N ASN A 408 -1.61 16.19 15.88
CA ASN A 408 -0.24 16.15 15.42
C ASN A 408 -0.17 15.82 13.91
N LEU A 409 1.02 15.93 13.32
CA LEU A 409 1.20 15.71 11.88
C LEU A 409 0.84 14.27 11.45
N GLU A 410 1.14 13.28 12.28
CA GLU A 410 0.85 11.87 12.02
C GLU A 410 -0.66 11.61 11.97
N GLU A 411 -1.42 12.16 12.90
CA GLU A 411 -2.89 12.06 12.93
C GLU A 411 -3.53 12.74 11.72
N GLN A 412 -2.99 13.88 11.27
CA GLN A 412 -3.44 14.57 10.07
C GLN A 412 -3.17 13.73 8.82
N GLU A 413 -1.97 13.15 8.68
CA GLU A 413 -1.60 12.26 7.57
C GLU A 413 -2.43 10.97 7.57
N GLN A 414 -2.71 10.40 8.74
CA GLN A 414 -3.58 9.23 8.89
C GLN A 414 -5.01 9.55 8.42
N PHE A 415 -5.56 10.70 8.80
CA PHE A 415 -6.88 11.12 8.34
C PHE A 415 -6.93 11.36 6.82
N GLU A 416 -5.91 11.99 6.24
CA GLU A 416 -5.84 12.16 4.78
C GLU A 416 -5.73 10.82 4.03
N SER A 417 -4.99 9.86 4.59
CA SER A 417 -4.91 8.50 4.05
C SER A 417 -6.26 7.77 4.17
N TYR A 418 -6.90 7.86 5.33
CA TYR A 418 -8.24 7.35 5.58
C TYR A 418 -9.26 7.91 4.57
N ARG A 419 -9.24 9.22 4.33
CA ARG A 419 -10.12 9.85 3.34
C ARG A 419 -9.99 9.22 1.96
N LYS A 420 -8.76 8.96 1.50
CA LYS A 420 -8.50 8.33 0.19
C LYS A 420 -9.08 6.92 0.13
N MET A 421 -8.81 6.10 1.15
CA MET A 421 -9.31 4.72 1.20
C MET A 421 -10.85 4.69 1.28
N ARG A 422 -11.41 5.51 2.14
CA ARG A 422 -12.85 5.54 2.40
C ARG A 422 -13.67 6.10 1.23
N SER A 423 -13.08 6.98 0.42
CA SER A 423 -13.77 7.56 -0.74
C SER A 423 -14.04 6.55 -1.86
N GLU A 424 -13.31 5.42 -1.89
CA GLU A 424 -13.56 4.32 -2.83
C GLU A 424 -14.99 3.76 -2.74
N VAL A 425 -15.69 3.95 -1.61
CA VAL A 425 -17.08 3.53 -1.46
C VAL A 425 -18.03 4.19 -2.47
N SER A 426 -17.73 5.40 -2.95
CA SER A 426 -18.49 6.06 -4.00
C SER A 426 -18.39 5.30 -5.32
N TYR A 427 -17.19 4.90 -5.66
CA TYR A 427 -16.91 4.06 -6.83
C TYR A 427 -17.56 2.68 -6.71
N ASP A 428 -17.46 2.07 -5.54
CA ASP A 428 -18.10 0.78 -5.28
C ASP A 428 -19.64 0.88 -5.41
N SER A 429 -20.24 1.90 -4.78
CA SER A 429 -21.70 2.16 -4.85
C SER A 429 -22.16 2.44 -6.28
N TYR A 430 -21.40 3.22 -7.04
CA TYR A 430 -21.67 3.53 -8.45
C TYR A 430 -21.78 2.25 -9.30
N HIS A 431 -20.95 1.26 -9.07
CA HIS A 431 -20.97 0.00 -9.80
C HIS A 431 -22.23 -0.82 -9.57
N PHE A 432 -22.85 -0.73 -8.38
CA PHE A 432 -24.09 -1.43 -8.07
C PHE A 432 -25.34 -0.64 -8.49
N SER A 433 -25.29 0.70 -8.40
CA SER A 433 -26.43 1.56 -8.68
C SER A 433 -25.99 2.97 -9.10
N ALA A 434 -25.53 3.11 -10.35
CA ALA A 434 -24.95 4.35 -10.87
C ALA A 434 -25.86 5.57 -10.70
N SER A 435 -27.11 5.49 -11.20
CA SER A 435 -28.05 6.62 -11.19
C SER A 435 -28.44 7.05 -9.77
N GLU A 436 -28.62 6.08 -8.85
CA GLU A 436 -28.99 6.36 -7.46
C GLU A 436 -27.81 6.97 -6.70
N THR A 437 -26.60 6.46 -6.92
CA THR A 437 -25.36 6.99 -6.31
C THR A 437 -25.12 8.44 -6.74
N LEU A 438 -25.21 8.74 -8.04
CA LEU A 438 -25.00 10.09 -8.55
C LEU A 438 -26.09 11.06 -8.10
N ALA A 439 -27.35 10.62 -8.06
CA ALA A 439 -28.45 11.43 -7.53
C ALA A 439 -28.22 11.75 -6.04
N PHE A 440 -27.84 10.74 -5.26
CA PHE A 440 -27.52 10.92 -3.83
C PHE A 440 -26.36 11.90 -3.61
N LEU A 441 -25.25 11.77 -4.35
CA LEU A 441 -24.11 12.70 -4.25
C LEU A 441 -24.50 14.14 -4.61
N ASN A 442 -25.33 14.32 -5.65
CA ASN A 442 -25.85 15.64 -6.03
C ASN A 442 -26.76 16.25 -4.94
N ASP A 443 -27.65 15.46 -4.38
CA ASP A 443 -28.57 15.94 -3.35
C ASP A 443 -27.80 16.33 -2.07
N LYS A 444 -26.79 15.55 -1.66
CA LYS A 444 -25.95 15.89 -0.52
C LYS A 444 -25.06 17.11 -0.76
N LEU A 445 -24.55 17.28 -1.97
CA LEU A 445 -23.81 18.47 -2.35
C LEU A 445 -24.71 19.71 -2.31
N GLU A 446 -25.91 19.62 -2.86
CA GLU A 446 -26.90 20.71 -2.85
C GLU A 446 -27.33 21.08 -1.43
N GLU A 447 -27.56 20.07 -0.56
CA GLU A 447 -27.86 20.25 0.86
C GLU A 447 -26.72 21.01 1.58
N ALA A 448 -25.47 20.57 1.40
CA ALA A 448 -24.31 21.18 2.01
C ALA A 448 -24.06 22.63 1.53
N LEU A 449 -24.23 22.87 0.22
CA LEU A 449 -24.11 24.21 -0.37
C LEU A 449 -25.18 25.17 0.14
N ASN A 450 -26.43 24.72 0.26
CA ASN A 450 -27.54 25.51 0.79
C ASN A 450 -27.37 25.82 2.29
N ALA A 451 -26.76 24.90 3.04
CA ALA A 451 -26.42 25.10 4.46
C ALA A 451 -25.19 26.03 4.64
N GLY A 452 -24.43 26.30 3.60
CA GLY A 452 -23.16 27.01 3.68
C GLY A 452 -22.05 26.23 4.40
N ASP A 453 -22.19 24.90 4.49
CA ASP A 453 -21.21 24.02 5.14
C ASP A 453 -20.09 23.68 4.14
N VAL A 454 -18.97 24.41 4.29
CA VAL A 454 -17.80 24.28 3.40
C VAL A 454 -17.16 22.90 3.54
N ASN A 455 -17.01 22.38 4.76
CA ASN A 455 -16.34 21.12 5.01
C ASN A 455 -17.12 19.94 4.41
N ARG A 456 -18.44 19.97 4.58
CA ARG A 456 -19.32 18.94 4.04
C ARG A 456 -19.45 19.02 2.51
N SER A 457 -19.51 20.25 1.95
CA SER A 457 -19.53 20.43 0.50
C SER A 457 -18.23 19.93 -0.15
N GLU A 458 -17.08 20.20 0.48
CA GLU A 458 -15.79 19.66 0.03
C GLU A 458 -15.77 18.12 0.08
N ALA A 459 -16.26 17.50 1.15
CA ALA A 459 -16.34 16.05 1.25
C ALA A 459 -17.21 15.44 0.16
N CYS A 460 -18.35 16.08 -0.19
CA CYS A 460 -19.18 15.66 -1.32
C CYS A 460 -18.46 15.77 -2.67
N LEU A 461 -17.73 16.85 -2.90
CA LEU A 461 -16.94 17.06 -4.12
C LEU A 461 -15.80 16.04 -4.23
N PHE A 462 -15.17 15.70 -3.11
CA PHE A 462 -14.14 14.66 -3.05
C PHE A 462 -14.70 13.28 -3.42
N GLN A 463 -15.92 12.97 -2.99
CA GLN A 463 -16.61 11.74 -3.39
C GLN A 463 -16.96 11.74 -4.88
N TRP A 464 -17.37 12.87 -5.44
CA TRP A 464 -17.60 13.02 -6.88
C TRP A 464 -16.31 12.82 -7.70
N GLU A 465 -15.17 13.33 -7.22
CA GLU A 465 -13.86 13.14 -7.86
C GLU A 465 -13.54 11.65 -8.03
N CYS A 466 -13.86 10.82 -7.04
CA CYS A 466 -13.58 9.39 -7.07
C CYS A 466 -14.36 8.61 -8.14
N VAL A 467 -15.53 9.06 -8.53
CA VAL A 467 -16.34 8.41 -9.58
C VAL A 467 -16.13 9.02 -10.97
N ALA A 468 -15.51 10.19 -11.06
CA ALA A 468 -15.42 10.98 -12.28
C ALA A 468 -14.82 10.24 -13.48
N ASP A 469 -13.78 9.41 -13.26
CA ASP A 469 -13.08 8.67 -14.32
C ASP A 469 -13.88 7.46 -14.86
N TYR A 470 -14.99 7.10 -14.22
CA TYR A 470 -15.80 5.91 -14.54
C TYR A 470 -17.16 6.24 -15.12
N LEU A 471 -17.52 7.52 -15.18
CA LEU A 471 -18.81 7.99 -15.67
C LEU A 471 -18.96 7.69 -17.17
N VAL A 472 -20.20 7.44 -17.56
CA VAL A 472 -20.59 7.15 -18.95
C VAL A 472 -21.59 8.19 -19.48
N GLU A 473 -21.85 8.20 -20.77
CA GLU A 473 -22.76 9.17 -21.41
C GLU A 473 -24.18 9.19 -20.80
N THR A 474 -24.67 8.07 -20.30
CA THR A 474 -26.00 8.00 -19.65
C THR A 474 -26.07 8.79 -18.34
N ASP A 475 -24.94 9.09 -17.70
CA ASP A 475 -24.86 9.82 -16.44
C ASP A 475 -24.87 11.33 -16.62
N TYR A 476 -24.87 11.76 -17.87
CA TYR A 476 -24.74 13.17 -18.25
C TYR A 476 -25.67 14.15 -17.50
N PRO A 477 -26.96 13.86 -17.26
CA PRO A 477 -27.83 14.78 -16.50
C PRO A 477 -27.32 15.02 -15.07
N SER A 478 -26.77 14.01 -14.41
CA SER A 478 -26.21 14.13 -13.06
C SER A 478 -24.87 14.89 -13.07
N ILE A 479 -24.05 14.66 -14.09
CA ILE A 479 -22.79 15.39 -14.32
C ILE A 479 -23.06 16.88 -14.52
N LEU A 480 -24.04 17.22 -15.38
CA LEU A 480 -24.40 18.61 -15.65
C LEU A 480 -24.86 19.33 -14.38
N LYS A 481 -25.71 18.69 -13.56
CA LYS A 481 -26.15 19.24 -12.26
C LYS A 481 -24.95 19.50 -11.34
N CYS A 482 -24.02 18.56 -11.24
CA CYS A 482 -22.79 18.74 -10.45
C CYS A 482 -21.92 19.89 -10.95
N LEU A 483 -21.72 20.00 -12.27
CA LEU A 483 -20.94 21.07 -12.89
C LEU A 483 -21.55 22.44 -12.68
N GLU A 484 -22.88 22.58 -12.79
CA GLU A 484 -23.58 23.84 -12.51
C GLU A 484 -23.41 24.28 -11.05
N MET A 485 -23.54 23.36 -10.10
CA MET A 485 -23.32 23.67 -8.68
C MET A 485 -21.85 24.07 -8.42
N THR A 486 -20.90 23.39 -9.03
CA THR A 486 -19.46 23.69 -8.94
C THR A 486 -19.13 25.05 -9.54
N ALA A 487 -19.68 25.37 -10.71
CA ALA A 487 -19.52 26.66 -11.37
C ALA A 487 -20.06 27.82 -10.53
N ASN A 488 -21.25 27.66 -9.97
CA ASN A 488 -21.87 28.65 -9.10
C ASN A 488 -21.01 28.90 -7.83
N ARG A 489 -20.47 27.82 -7.24
CA ARG A 489 -19.58 27.91 -6.07
C ARG A 489 -18.30 28.68 -6.38
N LEU A 490 -17.61 28.35 -7.48
CA LEU A 490 -16.38 29.03 -7.91
C LEU A 490 -16.63 30.52 -8.23
N SER A 491 -17.73 30.83 -8.93
CA SER A 491 -18.08 32.22 -9.28
C SER A 491 -18.35 33.07 -8.03
N ALA A 492 -19.01 32.50 -7.02
CA ALA A 492 -19.24 33.16 -5.74
C ALA A 492 -17.93 33.45 -4.99
N SER A 493 -16.99 32.49 -5.04
CA SER A 493 -15.67 32.62 -4.38
C SER A 493 -14.75 33.61 -5.10
N SER A 494 -14.82 33.75 -6.43
CA SER A 494 -13.98 34.67 -7.21
C SER A 494 -14.38 36.14 -7.00
N SER A 495 -15.66 36.42 -6.75
CA SER A 495 -16.13 37.78 -6.46
C SER A 495 -15.57 38.36 -5.15
N SER A 496 -15.18 37.51 -4.21
CA SER A 496 -14.54 37.94 -2.95
C SER A 496 -13.05 38.31 -3.11
N LEU A 497 -12.37 37.85 -4.17
CA LEU A 497 -10.95 38.15 -4.44
C LEU A 497 -10.74 39.54 -5.09
N SER A 498 -11.76 40.10 -5.71
CA SER A 498 -11.65 41.34 -6.48
C SER A 498 -11.89 42.64 -5.68
N SER A 499 -12.16 42.55 -4.36
CA SER A 499 -12.41 43.73 -3.50
C SER A 499 -11.19 44.10 -2.65
N PRO A 500 -10.37 45.12 -3.00
CA PRO A 500 -9.21 45.50 -2.19
C PRO A 500 -9.54 46.36 -0.95
N SER A 501 -10.80 46.50 -0.58
CA SER A 501 -11.19 47.33 0.57
C SER A 501 -12.45 46.81 1.26
N ALA A 502 -12.25 45.90 2.20
CA ALA A 502 -13.16 45.80 3.34
C ALA A 502 -12.45 45.04 4.47
N THR A 503 -11.81 45.79 5.37
CA THR A 503 -11.66 45.43 6.78
C THR A 503 -13.04 45.35 7.43
N THR A 504 -13.88 44.49 6.95
CA THR A 504 -15.05 44.00 7.66
C THR A 504 -14.77 42.55 7.96
N VAL A 505 -14.31 42.30 9.17
CA VAL A 505 -14.24 41.02 9.81
C VAL A 505 -15.63 40.40 9.72
N SER A 506 -15.85 39.57 8.69
CA SER A 506 -17.01 38.72 8.57
C SER A 506 -16.79 37.60 9.59
N THR A 507 -17.49 37.67 10.69
CA THR A 507 -17.48 36.74 11.83
C THR A 507 -18.01 35.32 11.50
N VAL A 508 -18.03 34.89 10.24
CA VAL A 508 -18.58 33.59 9.82
C VAL A 508 -17.50 32.63 9.27
N SER A 509 -16.25 33.06 9.07
CA SER A 509 -15.25 32.23 8.39
C SER A 509 -14.13 31.66 9.28
N GLN A 510 -14.29 31.63 10.61
CA GLN A 510 -13.27 31.10 11.53
C GLN A 510 -13.52 29.67 12.01
N SER A 511 -14.45 28.92 11.43
CA SER A 511 -14.84 27.59 11.91
C SER A 511 -14.43 26.40 11.06
N SER A 512 -13.72 26.63 9.93
CA SER A 512 -13.31 25.55 9.02
C SER A 512 -11.78 25.34 9.04
N PRO A 513 -11.26 24.10 9.21
CA PRO A 513 -9.84 23.79 9.05
C PRO A 513 -9.42 23.85 7.58
N ILE A 514 -10.39 23.70 6.69
CA ILE A 514 -10.16 23.90 5.28
C ILE A 514 -9.99 25.39 5.09
N ASP A 515 -8.78 25.83 4.78
CA ASP A 515 -8.61 27.13 4.21
C ASP A 515 -9.38 27.17 2.88
N ALA A 516 -9.79 28.36 2.48
CA ALA A 516 -10.53 28.53 1.23
C ALA A 516 -9.78 27.96 0.01
N ASP A 517 -8.50 27.67 0.13
CA ASP A 517 -7.65 27.11 -0.90
C ASP A 517 -7.78 25.60 -1.05
N THR A 518 -8.04 24.84 0.02
CA THR A 518 -8.32 23.40 -0.04
C THR A 518 -9.64 23.11 -0.75
N ASP A 519 -10.71 23.84 -0.41
CA ASP A 519 -12.01 23.75 -1.09
C ASP A 519 -11.86 24.05 -2.60
N ARG A 520 -11.14 25.12 -2.94
CA ARG A 520 -10.85 25.49 -4.33
C ARG A 520 -10.02 24.44 -5.06
N ALA A 521 -9.04 23.84 -4.39
CA ALA A 521 -8.23 22.79 -4.98
C ALA A 521 -9.05 21.54 -5.30
N THR A 522 -9.99 21.15 -4.42
CA THR A 522 -10.91 20.02 -4.66
C THR A 522 -11.85 20.31 -5.82
N LEU A 523 -12.42 21.53 -5.89
CA LEU A 523 -13.22 21.98 -7.03
C LEU A 523 -12.43 21.89 -8.36
N MET A 524 -11.18 22.32 -8.37
CA MET A 524 -10.34 22.28 -9.56
C MET A 524 -9.99 20.84 -9.97
N ARG A 525 -9.74 19.94 -9.02
CA ARG A 525 -9.51 18.51 -9.34
C ARG A 525 -10.75 17.85 -9.94
N LEU A 526 -11.93 18.12 -9.39
CA LEU A 526 -13.18 17.64 -9.95
C LEU A 526 -13.41 18.14 -11.37
N LEU A 527 -13.21 19.43 -11.62
CA LEU A 527 -13.31 19.99 -12.97
C LEU A 527 -12.31 19.37 -13.93
N TYR A 528 -11.08 19.12 -13.49
CA TYR A 528 -10.07 18.41 -14.26
C TYR A 528 -10.54 17.00 -14.64
N ALA A 529 -11.07 16.25 -13.67
CA ALA A 529 -11.55 14.89 -13.89
C ALA A 529 -12.77 14.86 -14.83
N LEU A 530 -13.69 15.81 -14.72
CA LEU A 530 -14.89 15.88 -15.55
C LEU A 530 -14.66 16.52 -16.93
N SER A 531 -13.50 17.11 -17.20
CA SER A 531 -13.23 17.85 -18.45
C SER A 531 -13.46 17.02 -19.72
N HIS A 532 -13.15 15.73 -19.70
CA HIS A 532 -13.32 14.83 -20.84
C HIS A 532 -14.79 14.53 -21.17
N LEU A 533 -15.69 14.61 -20.18
CA LEU A 533 -17.13 14.32 -20.33
C LEU A 533 -17.94 15.55 -20.81
N VAL A 534 -17.36 16.74 -20.63
CA VAL A 534 -17.99 18.02 -21.05
C VAL A 534 -18.07 18.14 -22.58
N GLN A 535 -17.39 17.27 -23.32
CA GLN A 535 -17.07 17.46 -24.74
C GLN A 535 -18.25 17.37 -25.71
N GLU A 536 -19.34 16.67 -25.41
CA GLU A 536 -20.31 16.28 -26.43
C GLU A 536 -21.64 17.06 -26.45
N HIS A 537 -21.96 17.80 -25.39
CA HIS A 537 -23.23 18.50 -25.27
C HIS A 537 -23.13 20.03 -25.37
N GLU A 538 -24.11 20.66 -26.05
CA GLU A 538 -24.13 22.11 -26.27
C GLU A 538 -24.22 22.93 -24.95
N GLN A 539 -24.97 22.43 -23.97
CA GLN A 539 -25.09 23.07 -22.65
C GLN A 539 -23.76 23.03 -21.90
N SER A 540 -22.99 21.97 -22.02
CA SER A 540 -21.65 21.88 -21.41
C SER A 540 -20.67 22.86 -22.03
N LYS A 541 -20.77 23.11 -23.34
CA LYS A 541 -19.91 24.11 -24.02
C LYS A 541 -20.15 25.52 -23.47
N GLN A 542 -21.41 25.87 -23.20
CA GLN A 542 -21.74 27.16 -22.60
C GLN A 542 -21.20 27.28 -21.19
N LEU A 543 -21.29 26.18 -20.40
CA LEU A 543 -20.78 26.13 -19.04
C LEU A 543 -19.24 26.17 -19.01
N GLU A 544 -18.57 25.48 -19.94
CA GLU A 544 -17.12 25.52 -20.13
C GLU A 544 -16.64 26.95 -20.42
N CYS A 545 -17.26 27.63 -21.37
CA CYS A 545 -16.95 29.02 -21.69
C CYS A 545 -17.14 29.97 -20.48
N ALA A 546 -18.06 29.66 -19.57
CA ALA A 546 -18.25 30.43 -18.34
C ALA A 546 -17.20 30.07 -17.26
N LEU A 547 -16.74 28.82 -17.21
CA LEU A 547 -15.78 28.34 -16.21
C LEU A 547 -14.34 28.80 -16.49
N ILE A 548 -13.92 28.81 -17.76
CA ILE A 548 -12.52 29.12 -18.11
C ILE A 548 -12.07 30.49 -17.58
N PRO A 549 -12.82 31.58 -17.71
CA PRO A 549 -12.44 32.88 -17.12
C PRO A 549 -12.32 32.82 -15.58
N VAL A 550 -13.18 32.03 -14.94
CA VAL A 550 -13.15 31.84 -13.48
C VAL A 550 -11.91 31.07 -13.06
N ILE A 551 -11.61 29.94 -13.71
CA ILE A 551 -10.39 29.16 -13.47
C ILE A 551 -9.15 30.05 -13.69
N LEU A 552 -9.13 30.82 -14.76
CA LEU A 552 -8.04 31.76 -15.08
C LEU A 552 -7.78 32.77 -13.97
N SER A 553 -8.83 33.24 -13.27
CA SER A 553 -8.68 34.14 -12.14
C SER A 553 -7.91 33.58 -10.95
N TYR A 554 -7.81 32.25 -10.86
CA TYR A 554 -7.03 31.55 -9.85
C TYR A 554 -5.59 31.22 -10.29
N VAL A 555 -5.20 31.47 -11.52
CA VAL A 555 -3.83 31.35 -12.00
C VAL A 555 -3.00 32.53 -11.51
N ASN A 556 -2.61 32.47 -10.25
CA ASN A 556 -1.85 33.54 -9.59
C ASN A 556 -0.86 32.89 -8.60
N THR A 557 0.42 33.22 -8.69
CA THR A 557 1.48 32.71 -7.83
C THR A 557 1.30 32.97 -6.32
N ARG A 558 0.43 33.91 -5.97
CA ARG A 558 0.11 34.22 -4.56
C ARG A 558 -0.98 33.33 -3.96
N ILE A 559 -1.61 32.50 -4.79
CA ILE A 559 -2.73 31.65 -4.38
C ILE A 559 -2.23 30.19 -4.38
N PRO A 560 -2.31 29.47 -3.26
CA PRO A 560 -1.84 28.09 -3.16
C PRO A 560 -2.48 27.12 -4.17
N CYS A 561 -3.75 27.33 -4.54
CA CYS A 561 -4.44 26.50 -5.53
C CYS A 561 -4.06 26.82 -7.00
N ALA A 562 -3.19 27.79 -7.27
CA ALA A 562 -2.80 28.20 -8.63
C ALA A 562 -2.30 27.03 -9.49
N ARG A 563 -1.55 26.11 -8.91
CA ARG A 563 -1.11 24.90 -9.60
C ARG A 563 -2.28 24.09 -10.14
N ARG A 564 -3.30 23.84 -9.31
CA ARG A 564 -4.49 23.07 -9.72
C ARG A 564 -5.30 23.81 -10.78
N ALA A 565 -5.38 25.12 -10.69
CA ALA A 565 -6.02 25.95 -11.70
C ALA A 565 -5.31 25.85 -13.06
N ILE A 566 -3.97 25.86 -13.08
CA ILE A 566 -3.18 25.68 -14.30
C ILE A 566 -3.36 24.26 -14.87
N ASP A 567 -3.29 23.21 -14.05
CA ASP A 567 -3.48 21.83 -14.48
C ASP A 567 -4.87 21.67 -15.14
N THR A 568 -5.90 22.25 -14.50
CA THR A 568 -7.28 22.23 -15.03
C THR A 568 -7.40 23.01 -16.33
N LEU A 569 -6.85 24.23 -16.39
CA LEU A 569 -6.84 25.06 -17.58
C LEU A 569 -6.10 24.39 -18.74
N GLN A 570 -4.95 23.75 -18.45
CA GLN A 570 -4.20 22.96 -19.43
C GLN A 570 -5.05 21.82 -19.99
N LYS A 571 -5.78 21.11 -19.13
CA LYS A 571 -6.64 20.00 -19.54
C LYS A 571 -7.77 20.46 -20.46
N PHE A 572 -8.47 21.53 -20.10
CA PHE A 572 -9.48 22.15 -20.97
C PHE A 572 -8.88 22.58 -22.31
N ALA A 573 -7.70 23.19 -22.28
CA ALA A 573 -6.99 23.66 -23.49
C ALA A 573 -6.54 22.50 -24.37
N GLU A 574 -6.10 21.38 -23.80
CA GLU A 574 -5.70 20.16 -24.53
C GLU A 574 -6.90 19.47 -25.16
N ASP A 575 -8.00 19.36 -24.43
CA ASP A 575 -9.19 18.65 -24.91
C ASP A 575 -9.97 19.47 -25.95
N ARG A 576 -10.01 20.81 -25.80
CA ARG A 576 -10.74 21.73 -26.71
C ARG A 576 -10.04 23.08 -26.88
N PRO A 577 -9.03 23.16 -27.73
CA PRO A 577 -8.35 24.42 -28.00
C PRO A 577 -9.30 25.52 -28.54
N GLU A 578 -10.39 25.15 -29.21
CA GLU A 578 -11.39 26.07 -29.76
C GLU A 578 -12.16 26.83 -28.70
N SER A 579 -12.35 26.30 -27.50
CA SER A 579 -13.01 27.02 -26.39
C SER A 579 -12.22 28.20 -25.91
N LEU A 580 -10.93 28.26 -26.24
CA LEU A 580 -10.02 29.33 -25.84
C LEU A 580 -10.03 30.54 -26.79
N ASP A 581 -10.64 30.44 -27.98
CA ASP A 581 -10.57 31.46 -29.02
C ASP A 581 -11.07 32.81 -28.55
N LEU A 582 -12.12 32.86 -27.69
CA LEU A 582 -12.70 34.13 -27.21
C LEU A 582 -11.84 34.82 -26.15
N ILE A 583 -11.05 34.10 -25.38
CA ILE A 583 -10.28 34.63 -24.25
C ILE A 583 -8.78 34.32 -24.36
N GLY A 584 -8.32 33.89 -25.54
CA GLY A 584 -6.95 33.47 -25.78
C GLY A 584 -5.90 34.53 -25.43
N ASP A 585 -6.20 35.81 -25.66
CA ASP A 585 -5.30 36.94 -25.29
C ASP A 585 -5.15 37.05 -23.76
N GLN A 586 -6.24 36.87 -23.01
CA GLN A 586 -6.21 36.94 -21.55
C GLN A 586 -5.43 35.73 -20.99
N ILE A 587 -5.68 34.51 -21.53
CA ILE A 587 -4.95 33.31 -21.15
C ILE A 587 -3.46 33.50 -21.42
N SER A 588 -3.11 33.99 -22.62
CA SER A 588 -1.71 34.20 -23.00
C SER A 588 -1.04 35.19 -22.06
N THR A 589 -1.71 36.30 -21.68
CA THR A 589 -1.14 37.28 -20.77
C THR A 589 -0.93 36.75 -19.37
N ILE A 590 -1.94 36.14 -18.75
CA ILE A 590 -1.88 35.66 -17.37
C ILE A 590 -0.92 34.48 -17.26
N CYS A 591 -0.99 33.53 -18.20
CA CYS A 591 -0.07 32.39 -18.21
C CYS A 591 1.38 32.82 -18.49
N TYR A 592 1.59 33.90 -19.27
CA TYR A 592 2.92 34.44 -19.50
C TYR A 592 3.51 35.10 -18.26
N GLU A 593 2.71 35.87 -17.52
CA GLU A 593 3.11 36.43 -16.23
C GLU A 593 3.47 35.31 -15.24
N PHE A 594 2.68 34.25 -15.20
CA PHE A 594 2.94 33.11 -14.34
C PHE A 594 4.22 32.35 -14.77
N PHE A 595 4.42 32.13 -16.07
CA PHE A 595 5.62 31.48 -16.62
C PHE A 595 6.90 32.23 -16.23
N ASN A 596 6.88 33.54 -16.23
CA ASN A 596 8.01 34.40 -15.86
C ASN A 596 8.19 34.57 -14.34
N SER A 597 7.29 34.07 -13.52
CA SER A 597 7.39 34.22 -12.06
C SER A 597 8.52 33.38 -11.48
N PRO A 598 9.48 33.97 -10.77
CA PRO A 598 10.58 33.23 -10.12
C PRO A 598 10.13 32.42 -8.92
N THR A 599 8.93 32.68 -8.38
CA THR A 599 8.38 31.98 -7.21
C THR A 599 7.61 30.72 -7.58
N ALA A 600 7.22 30.57 -8.85
CA ALA A 600 6.53 29.38 -9.35
C ALA A 600 7.51 28.23 -9.61
N ARG A 601 7.06 27.00 -9.37
CA ARG A 601 7.86 25.79 -9.68
C ARG A 601 8.04 25.66 -11.19
N GLU A 602 9.15 25.10 -11.63
CA GLU A 602 9.44 24.90 -13.05
C GLU A 602 8.36 24.08 -13.77
N SER A 603 7.85 23.02 -13.14
CA SER A 603 6.75 22.21 -13.67
C SER A 603 5.49 23.04 -13.96
N ASP A 604 5.14 23.93 -13.04
CA ASP A 604 3.91 24.73 -13.12
C ASP A 604 4.07 25.85 -14.17
N ARG A 605 5.29 26.40 -14.29
CA ARG A 605 5.66 27.37 -15.36
C ARG A 605 5.54 26.72 -16.74
N LEU A 606 6.01 25.46 -16.90
CA LEU A 606 5.89 24.72 -18.16
C LEU A 606 4.44 24.35 -18.48
N ALA A 607 3.61 24.05 -17.47
CA ALA A 607 2.18 23.82 -17.66
C ALA A 607 1.45 25.09 -18.13
N ALA A 608 1.78 26.26 -17.56
CA ALA A 608 1.27 27.54 -18.02
C ALA A 608 1.70 27.84 -19.48
N LEU A 609 2.94 27.49 -19.84
CA LEU A 609 3.45 27.63 -21.21
C LEU A 609 2.68 26.74 -22.20
N LYS A 610 2.30 25.52 -21.80
CA LYS A 610 1.46 24.66 -22.65
C LYS A 610 0.09 25.28 -22.91
N CYS A 611 -0.52 25.92 -21.90
CA CYS A 611 -1.77 26.66 -22.13
C CYS A 611 -1.59 27.74 -23.20
N ILE A 612 -0.48 28.48 -23.18
CA ILE A 612 -0.14 29.44 -24.22
C ILE A 612 0.03 28.72 -25.57
N GLY A 613 0.74 27.58 -25.61
CA GLY A 613 0.95 26.80 -26.82
C GLY A 613 -0.36 26.36 -27.48
N TYR A 614 -1.35 25.89 -26.71
CA TYR A 614 -2.68 25.54 -27.23
C TYR A 614 -3.42 26.75 -27.81
N VAL A 615 -3.33 27.93 -27.19
CA VAL A 615 -3.87 29.16 -27.77
C VAL A 615 -3.15 29.51 -29.07
N LEU A 616 -1.82 29.42 -29.09
CA LEU A 616 -1.01 29.72 -30.26
C LEU A 616 -1.22 28.74 -31.41
N SER A 617 -1.56 27.49 -31.15
CA SER A 617 -1.88 26.49 -32.18
C SER A 617 -3.05 26.91 -33.09
N ARG A 618 -3.87 27.84 -32.63
CA ARG A 618 -5.03 28.38 -33.35
C ARG A 618 -4.73 29.67 -34.15
N ARG A 619 -3.50 30.21 -34.04
CA ARG A 619 -3.08 31.45 -34.71
C ARG A 619 -2.28 31.15 -35.99
N THR A 620 -1.99 32.20 -36.76
CA THR A 620 -1.13 32.07 -37.94
C THR A 620 0.31 31.66 -37.54
N PRO A 621 1.03 30.86 -38.35
CA PRO A 621 2.42 30.50 -38.06
C PRO A 621 3.33 31.71 -37.79
N ALA A 622 3.17 32.79 -38.56
CA ALA A 622 3.99 33.98 -38.42
C ALA A 622 3.78 34.73 -37.08
N ASP A 623 2.51 34.87 -36.63
CA ASP A 623 2.21 35.46 -35.32
C ASP A 623 2.68 34.59 -34.19
N THR A 624 2.52 33.26 -34.33
CA THR A 624 2.94 32.28 -33.35
C THR A 624 4.45 32.31 -33.16
N MET A 625 5.24 32.27 -34.25
CA MET A 625 6.70 32.31 -34.16
C MET A 625 7.21 33.63 -33.56
N LYS A 626 6.55 34.73 -33.84
CA LYS A 626 6.87 36.05 -33.22
C LYS A 626 6.73 36.00 -31.70
N ILE A 627 5.63 35.44 -31.20
CA ILE A 627 5.38 35.32 -29.72
C ILE A 627 6.37 34.33 -29.10
N ILE A 628 6.61 33.18 -29.73
CA ILE A 628 7.57 32.19 -29.25
C ILE A 628 8.98 32.80 -29.19
N GLY A 629 9.38 33.55 -30.22
CA GLY A 629 10.65 34.28 -30.20
C GLY A 629 10.80 35.25 -29.04
N GLN A 630 9.71 35.96 -28.66
CA GLN A 630 9.69 36.78 -27.47
C GLN A 630 9.83 35.98 -26.17
N ILE A 631 9.17 34.84 -26.05
CA ILE A 631 9.27 33.93 -24.88
C ILE A 631 10.70 33.43 -24.73
N LEU A 632 11.33 32.96 -25.80
CA LEU A 632 12.67 32.39 -25.79
C LEU A 632 13.75 33.46 -25.56
N SER A 633 13.60 34.66 -26.14
CA SER A 633 14.55 35.76 -25.99
C SER A 633 14.71 36.28 -24.56
N GLN A 634 13.72 36.08 -23.71
CA GLN A 634 13.77 36.47 -22.29
C GLN A 634 14.47 35.45 -21.38
N GLN A 635 14.80 34.29 -21.90
CA GLN A 635 15.57 33.27 -21.15
C GLN A 635 17.07 33.60 -21.23
N ASN A 636 17.56 34.42 -20.32
CA ASN A 636 18.96 34.86 -20.31
C ASN A 636 19.86 33.74 -19.77
N ILE A 637 20.52 32.98 -20.68
CA ILE A 637 21.33 31.80 -20.36
C ILE A 637 22.79 32.17 -20.13
N ASP A 638 23.29 33.17 -20.89
CA ASP A 638 24.71 33.55 -20.94
C ASP A 638 25.02 34.75 -20.02
N GLU A 639 24.62 34.68 -18.76
CA GLU A 639 25.03 35.66 -17.77
C GLU A 639 26.46 35.36 -17.29
N PRO A 640 27.41 36.30 -17.38
CA PRO A 640 28.79 36.05 -16.93
C PRO A 640 28.86 35.85 -15.42
N GLY A 641 29.50 34.79 -14.97
CA GLY A 641 29.74 34.54 -13.54
C GLY A 641 28.80 33.53 -12.86
N ILE A 642 27.95 32.83 -13.64
CA ILE A 642 27.08 31.80 -13.11
C ILE A 642 27.84 30.50 -12.92
N ASP A 643 27.57 29.78 -11.81
CA ASP A 643 28.13 28.46 -11.54
C ASP A 643 27.60 27.39 -12.53
N GLY A 644 28.35 26.30 -12.69
CA GLY A 644 28.02 25.23 -13.64
C GLY A 644 26.67 24.57 -13.36
N GLN A 645 26.25 24.44 -12.11
CA GLN A 645 24.97 23.82 -11.72
C GLN A 645 23.78 24.73 -12.08
N THR A 646 23.87 26.02 -11.85
CA THR A 646 22.85 26.98 -12.24
C THR A 646 22.71 27.08 -13.75
N ARG A 647 23.85 27.05 -14.49
CA ARG A 647 23.87 27.02 -15.95
C ARG A 647 23.18 25.75 -16.48
N HIS A 648 23.51 24.60 -15.93
CA HIS A 648 22.86 23.33 -16.29
C HIS A 648 21.35 23.38 -16.10
N ARG A 649 20.84 23.89 -14.96
CA ARG A 649 19.39 24.07 -14.73
C ARG A 649 18.75 24.98 -15.75
N ARG A 650 19.38 26.08 -16.11
CA ARG A 650 18.85 27.02 -17.14
C ARG A 650 18.76 26.36 -18.52
N TYR A 651 19.76 25.58 -18.92
CA TYR A 651 19.70 24.82 -20.17
C TYR A 651 18.61 23.74 -20.13
N ALA A 652 18.50 22.99 -19.05
CA ALA A 652 17.44 21.99 -18.88
C ALA A 652 16.05 22.65 -18.96
N PHE A 653 15.85 23.80 -18.33
CA PHE A 653 14.60 24.53 -18.40
C PHE A 653 14.30 25.05 -19.83
N GLN A 654 15.31 25.51 -20.58
CA GLN A 654 15.14 25.92 -21.98
C GLN A 654 14.74 24.73 -22.86
N ILE A 655 15.39 23.58 -22.72
CA ILE A 655 15.03 22.37 -23.46
C ILE A 655 13.59 21.97 -23.15
N ASN A 656 13.20 22.00 -21.86
CA ASN A 656 11.85 21.69 -21.42
C ASN A 656 10.82 22.71 -21.89
N THR A 657 11.22 23.99 -22.11
CA THR A 657 10.41 25.02 -22.75
C THR A 657 10.10 24.61 -24.21
N PHE A 658 11.08 24.20 -25.00
CA PHE A 658 10.84 23.68 -26.32
C PHE A 658 9.95 22.42 -26.31
N SER A 659 10.19 21.49 -25.39
CA SER A 659 9.38 20.29 -25.24
C SER A 659 7.91 20.61 -24.95
N ALA A 660 7.64 21.57 -24.08
CA ALA A 660 6.28 22.02 -23.74
C ALA A 660 5.58 22.65 -24.97
N LEU A 661 6.28 23.47 -25.73
CA LEU A 661 5.76 24.08 -26.95
C LEU A 661 5.48 23.03 -28.03
N PHE A 662 6.40 22.09 -28.29
CA PHE A 662 6.17 20.99 -29.24
C PHE A 662 4.93 20.17 -28.89
N ALA A 663 4.72 19.88 -27.61
CA ALA A 663 3.56 19.10 -27.14
C ALA A 663 2.22 19.84 -27.26
N SER A 664 2.21 21.19 -27.31
CA SER A 664 0.98 21.98 -27.26
C SER A 664 0.62 22.72 -28.57
N LEU A 665 1.57 22.86 -29.49
CA LEU A 665 1.32 23.53 -30.78
C LEU A 665 0.55 22.69 -31.80
N THR A 666 0.41 21.37 -31.56
CA THR A 666 -0.33 20.47 -32.42
C THR A 666 -1.50 19.88 -31.63
N PRO A 667 -2.75 20.28 -31.91
CA PRO A 667 -3.90 19.70 -31.23
C PRO A 667 -3.98 18.21 -31.56
N LYS A 668 -4.17 17.37 -30.53
CA LYS A 668 -4.42 15.93 -30.70
C LYS A 668 -5.75 15.76 -31.44
N ASN A 669 -5.71 15.38 -32.72
CA ASN A 669 -6.89 14.87 -33.39
C ASN A 669 -7.31 13.56 -32.68
N LYS A 670 -8.29 13.61 -31.78
CA LYS A 670 -8.92 12.41 -31.23
C LYS A 670 -9.57 11.64 -32.36
N GLY A 671 -8.97 10.50 -32.65
CA GLY A 671 -9.38 9.30 -33.35
C GLY A 671 -10.55 9.34 -34.32
N ASN A 672 -10.23 9.04 -35.56
CA ASN A 672 -11.14 8.33 -36.43
C ASN A 672 -11.50 6.96 -35.83
N ASP A 673 -12.55 6.89 -35.03
CA ASP A 673 -13.34 5.68 -34.99
C ASP A 673 -14.08 5.54 -36.32
N SER A 674 -13.68 4.52 -37.05
CA SER A 674 -14.15 4.13 -38.37
C SER A 674 -15.63 3.71 -38.34
N SER A 675 -16.56 4.64 -38.25
CA SER A 675 -17.96 4.40 -38.62
C SER A 675 -18.84 5.66 -38.72
N SER A 676 -18.41 6.67 -39.48
CA SER A 676 -19.37 7.60 -40.04
C SER A 676 -18.87 8.12 -41.37
N THR A 677 -19.53 7.65 -42.44
CA THR A 677 -19.50 8.17 -43.80
C THR A 677 -20.10 9.58 -43.82
N THR A 678 -19.34 10.56 -43.35
CA THR A 678 -19.55 11.98 -43.68
C THR A 678 -18.30 12.44 -44.38
N THR A 679 -18.46 12.84 -45.64
CA THR A 679 -17.45 13.42 -46.50
C THR A 679 -16.57 14.41 -45.76
N PRO A 680 -15.24 14.27 -45.77
CA PRO A 680 -14.34 15.26 -45.22
C PRO A 680 -14.56 16.57 -45.96
N SER A 681 -14.99 17.61 -45.29
CA SER A 681 -14.85 18.99 -45.75
C SER A 681 -13.36 19.20 -45.97
N GLN A 682 -12.95 19.34 -47.22
CA GLN A 682 -11.59 19.63 -47.64
C GLN A 682 -11.04 20.77 -46.79
N PRO A 683 -9.83 20.65 -46.22
CA PRO A 683 -9.11 21.80 -45.71
C PRO A 683 -8.91 22.74 -46.90
N SER A 684 -9.26 24.01 -46.68
CA SER A 684 -9.04 25.07 -47.67
C SER A 684 -7.57 25.04 -48.11
N GLN A 685 -7.33 24.51 -49.33
CA GLN A 685 -6.08 24.64 -50.03
C GLN A 685 -5.86 26.15 -50.31
N ASN A 686 -5.08 26.80 -49.45
CA ASN A 686 -4.33 28.01 -49.74
C ASN A 686 -3.52 28.43 -48.51
N SER A 687 -2.37 27.83 -48.34
CA SER A 687 -1.19 28.49 -47.80
C SER A 687 0.03 27.57 -48.01
N ASP A 688 0.97 28.04 -48.82
CA ASP A 688 2.34 27.55 -48.90
C ASP A 688 3.15 27.78 -47.60
N GLU A 689 2.47 28.06 -46.47
CA GLU A 689 3.13 28.32 -45.19
C GLU A 689 3.48 27.02 -44.48
N GLU A 690 4.77 26.87 -44.17
CA GLU A 690 5.32 25.76 -43.39
C GLU A 690 4.71 25.72 -41.97
N PRO A 691 4.29 24.55 -41.42
CA PRO A 691 3.72 24.45 -40.09
C PRO A 691 4.64 25.01 -39.01
N THR A 692 4.07 25.69 -38.03
CA THR A 692 4.79 26.33 -36.89
C THR A 692 5.77 25.37 -36.22
N ILE A 693 5.36 24.10 -35.99
CA ILE A 693 6.20 23.11 -35.33
C ILE A 693 7.47 22.77 -36.14
N VAL A 694 7.39 22.79 -37.48
CA VAL A 694 8.52 22.55 -38.37
C VAL A 694 9.52 23.71 -38.30
N GLN A 695 9.01 24.96 -38.30
CA GLN A 695 9.81 26.17 -38.14
C GLN A 695 10.49 26.19 -36.77
N LEU A 696 9.75 25.90 -35.70
CA LEU A 696 10.26 25.88 -34.33
C LEU A 696 11.33 24.80 -34.12
N LEU A 697 11.14 23.60 -34.69
CA LEU A 697 12.14 22.52 -34.60
C LEU A 697 13.42 22.89 -35.34
N ARG A 698 13.30 23.54 -36.51
CA ARG A 698 14.46 24.03 -37.26
C ARG A 698 15.27 25.07 -36.48
N GLU A 699 14.60 25.97 -35.76
CA GLU A 699 15.27 26.94 -34.90
C GLU A 699 15.86 26.32 -33.62
N ALA A 700 15.27 25.24 -33.11
CA ALA A 700 15.75 24.54 -31.91
C ALA A 700 17.00 23.68 -32.18
N ILE A 701 17.17 23.12 -33.39
CA ILE A 701 18.28 22.21 -33.71
C ILE A 701 19.66 22.82 -33.42
N PRO A 702 20.00 24.05 -33.83
CA PRO A 702 21.31 24.62 -33.54
C PRO A 702 21.58 24.75 -32.04
N VAL A 703 20.55 25.03 -31.27
CA VAL A 703 20.65 25.07 -29.77
C VAL A 703 20.93 23.67 -29.24
N PHE A 704 20.18 22.67 -29.69
CA PHE A 704 20.35 21.28 -29.26
C PHE A 704 21.72 20.70 -29.68
N GLU A 705 22.19 20.99 -30.89
CA GLU A 705 23.54 20.57 -31.36
C GLU A 705 24.64 21.19 -30.50
N THR A 706 24.52 22.46 -30.12
CA THR A 706 25.49 23.13 -29.26
C THR A 706 25.54 22.49 -27.89
N LEU A 707 24.37 22.16 -27.32
CA LEU A 707 24.29 21.50 -26.00
C LEU A 707 24.80 20.06 -26.02
N CYS A 708 24.58 19.33 -27.12
CA CYS A 708 25.07 17.95 -27.29
C CYS A 708 26.57 17.88 -27.58
N ALA A 709 27.16 18.93 -28.19
CA ALA A 709 28.59 18.99 -28.48
C ALA A 709 29.46 19.17 -27.22
N GLY A 710 28.87 19.49 -26.09
CA GLY A 710 29.51 19.69 -24.78
C GLY A 710 30.09 21.09 -24.62
N ASP A 711 29.61 21.83 -23.65
CA ASP A 711 30.26 23.07 -23.19
C ASP A 711 31.43 22.66 -22.30
N SER A 712 32.62 23.18 -22.59
CA SER A 712 33.87 22.95 -21.83
C SER A 712 33.77 23.41 -20.35
N GLN A 713 32.69 24.05 -19.96
CA GLN A 713 32.39 24.53 -18.60
C GLN A 713 31.37 23.64 -17.83
N LEU A 714 30.84 22.56 -18.46
CA LEU A 714 29.94 21.60 -17.82
C LEU A 714 30.70 20.31 -17.49
N ASP A 715 30.52 19.76 -16.30
CA ASP A 715 31.04 18.45 -15.95
C ASP A 715 30.39 17.35 -16.81
N GLY A 716 31.12 16.31 -17.16
CA GLY A 716 30.65 15.24 -18.07
C GLY A 716 29.32 14.59 -17.68
N ASN A 717 29.02 14.45 -16.38
CA ASN A 717 27.76 13.93 -15.87
C ASN A 717 26.56 14.88 -16.17
N ASN A 718 26.80 16.18 -16.15
CA ASN A 718 25.77 17.18 -16.43
C ASN A 718 25.39 17.22 -17.92
N THR A 719 26.34 16.93 -18.82
CA THR A 719 26.09 16.84 -20.27
C THR A 719 25.18 15.66 -20.61
N GLY A 720 25.32 14.51 -19.92
CA GLY A 720 24.48 13.33 -20.13
C GLY A 720 23.01 13.57 -19.82
N SER A 721 22.73 14.29 -18.72
CA SER A 721 21.37 14.68 -18.35
C SER A 721 20.72 15.62 -19.38
N LEU A 722 21.48 16.58 -19.94
CA LEU A 722 20.96 17.48 -20.98
C LEU A 722 20.65 16.72 -22.29
N ILE A 723 21.49 15.79 -22.70
CA ILE A 723 21.22 14.93 -23.87
C ILE A 723 19.92 14.14 -23.68
N GLN A 724 19.67 13.63 -22.47
CA GLN A 724 18.42 12.96 -22.16
C GLN A 724 17.19 13.89 -22.36
N GLU A 725 17.26 15.13 -21.86
CA GLU A 725 16.18 16.10 -22.03
C GLU A 725 15.99 16.52 -23.50
N VAL A 726 17.07 16.67 -24.26
CA VAL A 726 17.00 16.92 -25.71
C VAL A 726 16.32 15.75 -26.43
N CYS A 727 16.64 14.50 -26.10
CA CYS A 727 15.97 13.34 -26.68
C CYS A 727 14.45 13.34 -26.39
N LYS A 728 14.03 13.74 -25.18
CA LYS A 728 12.61 13.87 -24.84
C LYS A 728 11.94 14.98 -25.64
N ALA A 729 12.57 16.14 -25.77
CA ALA A 729 12.04 17.28 -26.53
C ALA A 729 11.90 16.96 -28.02
N VAL A 730 12.91 16.34 -28.62
CA VAL A 730 12.87 15.92 -30.03
C VAL A 730 11.80 14.86 -30.25
N ARG A 731 11.64 13.91 -29.33
CA ARG A 731 10.55 12.93 -29.38
C ARG A 731 9.19 13.61 -29.38
N ALA A 732 8.97 14.60 -28.51
CA ALA A 732 7.72 15.37 -28.48
C ALA A 732 7.47 16.09 -29.81
N ALA A 733 8.51 16.67 -30.40
CA ALA A 733 8.41 17.29 -31.72
C ALA A 733 8.05 16.26 -32.82
N LEU A 734 8.75 15.13 -32.92
CA LEU A 734 8.50 14.10 -33.92
C LEU A 734 7.09 13.52 -33.85
N SER A 735 6.56 13.31 -32.63
CA SER A 735 5.17 12.82 -32.47
C SER A 735 4.10 13.81 -32.89
N SER A 736 4.46 15.05 -33.09
CA SER A 736 3.57 16.16 -33.48
C SER A 736 3.80 16.66 -34.91
N LEU A 737 4.83 16.16 -35.59
CA LEU A 737 5.16 16.55 -36.97
C LEU A 737 4.29 15.81 -37.98
N PRO A 738 3.84 16.47 -39.08
CA PRO A 738 3.26 15.78 -40.22
C PRO A 738 4.27 14.85 -40.88
N GLU A 739 3.85 13.62 -41.26
CA GLU A 739 4.72 12.56 -41.74
C GLU A 739 5.67 12.97 -42.90
N HIS A 740 5.21 13.81 -43.81
CA HIS A 740 6.02 14.26 -44.97
C HIS A 740 7.19 15.18 -44.61
N TYR A 741 7.22 15.75 -43.40
CA TYR A 741 8.34 16.56 -42.88
C TYR A 741 9.37 15.73 -42.11
N LEU A 742 9.05 14.53 -41.68
CA LEU A 742 9.96 13.67 -40.88
C LEU A 742 11.33 13.46 -41.54
N PRO A 743 11.41 13.18 -42.86
CA PRO A 743 12.71 12.95 -43.53
C PRO A 743 13.69 14.13 -43.43
N LEU A 744 13.20 15.35 -43.30
CA LEU A 744 14.04 16.55 -43.18
C LEU A 744 14.89 16.55 -41.89
N PHE A 745 14.41 15.91 -40.85
CA PHE A 745 15.03 15.91 -39.54
C PHE A 745 15.79 14.63 -39.21
N PHE A 746 15.72 13.59 -40.07
CA PHE A 746 16.46 12.34 -39.84
C PHE A 746 17.97 12.50 -39.64
N PRO A 747 18.69 13.36 -40.39
CA PRO A 747 20.13 13.52 -40.16
C PRO A 747 20.45 14.00 -38.76
N PHE A 748 19.65 14.94 -38.21
CA PHE A 748 19.78 15.44 -36.85
C PHE A 748 19.43 14.35 -35.81
N VAL A 749 18.34 13.61 -36.03
CA VAL A 749 17.91 12.53 -35.11
C VAL A 749 18.99 11.45 -35.03
N VAL A 750 19.59 11.05 -36.14
CA VAL A 750 20.68 10.08 -36.17
C VAL A 750 21.92 10.61 -35.43
N SER A 751 22.26 11.88 -35.61
CA SER A 751 23.38 12.52 -34.89
C SER A 751 23.13 12.52 -33.38
N LEU A 752 21.90 12.89 -32.96
CA LEU A 752 21.49 12.89 -31.55
C LEU A 752 21.51 11.48 -30.95
N LEU A 753 20.99 10.49 -31.66
CA LEU A 753 21.01 9.09 -31.21
C LEU A 753 22.45 8.57 -31.04
N ASN A 754 23.36 8.91 -31.96
CA ASN A 754 24.76 8.56 -31.83
C ASN A 754 25.40 9.22 -30.58
N ALA A 755 25.11 10.49 -30.31
CA ALA A 755 25.61 11.15 -29.13
C ALA A 755 25.03 10.51 -27.83
N ALA A 756 23.76 10.15 -27.86
CA ALA A 756 23.04 9.61 -26.69
C ALA A 756 23.41 8.15 -26.35
N LEU A 757 23.78 7.32 -27.36
CA LEU A 757 24.12 5.91 -27.14
C LEU A 757 25.42 5.71 -26.33
N PHE A 758 26.32 6.68 -26.31
CA PHE A 758 27.55 6.63 -25.54
C PHE A 758 27.43 7.15 -24.12
N VAL A 759 26.24 7.60 -23.72
CA VAL A 759 25.96 8.17 -22.39
C VAL A 759 24.95 7.29 -21.67
N PRO A 760 25.32 6.58 -20.60
CA PRO A 760 24.43 5.62 -19.90
C PRO A 760 23.11 6.22 -19.44
N GLU A 761 23.12 7.47 -18.98
CA GLU A 761 21.95 8.18 -18.43
C GLU A 761 20.90 8.50 -19.51
N SER A 762 21.30 8.65 -20.76
CA SER A 762 20.39 8.97 -21.88
C SER A 762 19.88 7.74 -22.65
N ALA A 763 20.37 6.53 -22.35
CA ALA A 763 20.07 5.31 -23.11
C ALA A 763 18.57 5.02 -23.24
N THR A 764 17.79 5.15 -22.15
CA THR A 764 16.34 4.92 -22.15
C THR A 764 15.61 5.94 -23.03
N ALA A 765 15.98 7.22 -22.95
CA ALA A 765 15.40 8.28 -23.77
C ALA A 765 15.77 8.13 -25.25
N ALA A 766 17.00 7.72 -25.54
CA ALA A 766 17.46 7.41 -26.89
C ALA A 766 16.67 6.24 -27.50
N CYS A 767 16.45 5.15 -26.77
CA CYS A 767 15.62 4.04 -27.23
C CYS A 767 14.17 4.48 -27.54
N ALA A 768 13.59 5.30 -26.68
CA ALA A 768 12.24 5.84 -26.88
C ALA A 768 12.17 6.78 -28.10
N LEU A 769 13.20 7.61 -28.32
CA LEU A 769 13.32 8.46 -29.50
C LEU A 769 13.48 7.63 -30.79
N ALA A 770 14.35 6.63 -30.77
CA ALA A 770 14.55 5.73 -31.91
C ALA A 770 13.25 5.03 -32.32
N LYS A 771 12.48 4.54 -31.32
CA LYS A 771 11.16 3.95 -31.58
C LYS A 771 10.20 4.94 -32.25
N SER A 772 10.14 6.19 -31.78
CA SER A 772 9.27 7.22 -32.34
C SER A 772 9.71 7.68 -33.72
N ALA A 773 11.00 7.55 -34.08
CA ALA A 773 11.51 7.91 -35.39
C ALA A 773 11.30 6.81 -36.44
N VAL A 774 11.06 5.56 -36.01
CA VAL A 774 10.82 4.40 -36.90
C VAL A 774 9.33 4.16 -37.15
N LEU A 775 8.47 4.49 -36.20
CA LEU A 775 7.01 4.43 -36.32
C LEU A 775 6.48 5.63 -37.10
#